data_3b4c62d6e63d9c86a252b3124838d6c1
#
_entry.id   3b4c62d6e63d9c86a252b3124838d6c1
#
_cell.length_a   1.000
_cell.length_b   1.000
_cell.length_c   1.000
_cell.angle_alpha   90.00
_cell.angle_beta   90.00
_cell.angle_gamma   90.00
#
_symmetry.space_group_name_H-M   'P 1'
#
loop_
_entity.id
_entity.type
_entity.pdbx_description
1 polymer ?
#
loop_
_entity_poly.entity_id
_entity_poly.type
_entity_poly.pdbx_seq_one_letter_code
_entity_poly.pdbx_strand_id
1 'polypeptide(L)'
;MKIKELFTKPIDRPINGVIKADQRDAESIWQELDEYVVTKQLTEYFRRFFDAFLAAADSPKDPVVTSRMGVWVSGFFGSGKSHFIKILSYLLENIEAIDPATGIPKRAAAFFDEHKIKDALLLADIQRAVKGSSDVILFNIDAKADSKSDRDVILQVFLRVFNEKLGYSGDAPHIADMERHLVSKGDFEAFKVAFQEKNGSNWDKERDAVDFLRDDVVYALAKSLNMTEESAGLWFDNSRDDYKINIEGLAKIIRDYLATKPAGHRVIFLVDEVGQFIGDNTQMMLTLQTIIEQLGGLCQGRAWVIVTSQEDIDAAIGETNKAKSQDFSKIQGRFHTRLSLASSNTDDVISERLLSKTEAAHVALRDCFAQKGDIINNQLAFVGNSVSMRSYKDAAEFVACYPFAPYQFTLLQKVFESIRKVGATGKHLSKGERSLLDAFQSAAVRNADRNIDALVPMYDFYPSIESFIDTSAKRSIDEAPSNPSLESYDVQLLKALFLIRYIPDIVKPNVDNLATLCVDQIDADKLALKRKIQESLTRLEQQRLVSRNGDLWFFLTNEERDVAREIGHVDVSSVEKSRLLGELIFEEILGGMTKIRHRDTKGDYEINRLLDGAPWKNASHQLSFEIVTPLSDDYESLNDAKAILRSADRALIRMAESNRLDIELNLYQQIEKYIDSPKASSAAAPLKRILADRKDENRERKARLIEQLSTALVNGDCYALGQKLPSKGATPSTQIDELVNYLISNTYTKLKYLKIRQLDPIAEIKAVLMADSIGQHALSLGGEEGNPLALNEMREYLQLKASQSRVMLSDVVDRFSGAPWGWKPEWEIVLLIARLFMAGEIKLV
;
A
#
# COMPACT_ATOMS: atom_id res chain seq x y z
N MET A 1 -21.65 -10.37 -31.19
CA MET A 1 -22.30 -10.48 -29.87
C MET A 1 -21.84 -9.30 -29.03
N LYS A 2 -22.77 -8.61 -28.41
CA LYS A 2 -22.44 -7.50 -27.48
C LYS A 2 -22.26 -8.02 -26.07
N ILE A 3 -21.51 -7.29 -25.24
CA ILE A 3 -21.24 -7.69 -23.84
C ILE A 3 -22.54 -7.95 -23.06
N LYS A 4 -23.58 -7.09 -23.21
CA LYS A 4 -24.87 -7.28 -22.53
C LYS A 4 -25.60 -8.58 -22.90
N GLU A 5 -25.33 -9.14 -24.08
CA GLU A 5 -25.96 -10.37 -24.58
C GLU A 5 -25.28 -11.64 -24.02
N LEU A 6 -24.15 -11.50 -23.36
CA LEU A 6 -23.39 -12.63 -22.82
C LEU A 6 -24.01 -13.22 -21.56
N PHE A 7 -24.75 -12.43 -20.80
CA PHE A 7 -25.15 -12.78 -19.43
C PHE A 7 -26.52 -13.46 -19.37
N THR A 8 -26.67 -14.39 -18.46
CA THR A 8 -27.96 -15.09 -18.22
C THR A 8 -29.02 -14.19 -17.63
N LYS A 9 -28.63 -13.21 -16.82
CA LYS A 9 -29.50 -12.19 -16.22
C LYS A 9 -29.11 -10.81 -16.78
N PRO A 10 -30.04 -9.86 -16.95
CA PRO A 10 -29.70 -8.52 -17.40
C PRO A 10 -28.63 -7.89 -16.51
N ILE A 11 -27.57 -7.36 -17.13
CA ILE A 11 -26.42 -6.80 -16.39
C ILE A 11 -26.78 -5.50 -15.66
N ASP A 12 -27.79 -4.79 -16.13
CA ASP A 12 -28.30 -3.52 -15.59
C ASP A 12 -29.43 -3.69 -14.57
N ARG A 13 -29.78 -4.96 -14.22
CA ARG A 13 -30.80 -5.22 -13.19
C ARG A 13 -30.38 -4.61 -11.85
N PRO A 14 -31.34 -4.12 -11.02
CA PRO A 14 -31.02 -3.64 -9.69
C PRO A 14 -30.47 -4.78 -8.84
N ILE A 15 -29.25 -4.59 -8.31
CA ILE A 15 -28.62 -5.51 -7.37
C ILE A 15 -28.38 -4.73 -6.09
N ASN A 16 -28.89 -5.22 -4.95
CA ASN A 16 -28.55 -4.67 -3.64
C ASN A 16 -27.08 -4.96 -3.34
N GLY A 17 -26.22 -3.99 -3.62
CA GLY A 17 -24.77 -4.09 -3.39
C GLY A 17 -24.42 -3.99 -1.91
N VAL A 18 -25.27 -3.34 -1.10
CA VAL A 18 -25.12 -3.21 0.35
C VAL A 18 -26.37 -3.76 1.01
N ILE A 19 -26.17 -4.79 1.80
CA ILE A 19 -27.25 -5.47 2.50
C ILE A 19 -27.37 -4.87 3.89
N LYS A 20 -28.53 -4.24 4.16
CA LYS A 20 -28.83 -3.74 5.49
C LYS A 20 -29.49 -4.86 6.31
N ALA A 21 -29.04 -5.01 7.55
CA ALA A 21 -29.54 -6.03 8.45
C ALA A 21 -31.05 -5.90 8.74
N ASP A 22 -31.56 -4.67 8.75
CA ASP A 22 -32.94 -4.31 9.07
C ASP A 22 -33.91 -4.31 7.87
N GLN A 23 -33.43 -4.43 6.63
CA GLN A 23 -34.26 -4.44 5.43
C GLN A 23 -34.86 -5.85 5.21
N ARG A 24 -36.19 -5.99 5.34
CA ARG A 24 -36.93 -7.25 5.24
C ARG A 24 -38.17 -7.14 4.32
N ASP A 25 -38.08 -6.38 3.22
CA ASP A 25 -39.12 -6.37 2.21
C ASP A 25 -39.13 -7.67 1.41
N ALA A 26 -40.32 -8.12 0.96
CA ALA A 26 -40.51 -9.43 0.35
C ALA A 26 -39.71 -9.64 -0.95
N GLU A 27 -39.53 -8.59 -1.75
CA GLU A 27 -38.81 -8.65 -3.02
C GLU A 27 -37.28 -8.80 -2.76
N SER A 28 -36.76 -8.06 -1.82
CA SER A 28 -35.35 -8.16 -1.40
C SER A 28 -35.02 -9.55 -0.82
N ILE A 29 -35.91 -10.10 0.00
CA ILE A 29 -35.72 -11.46 0.59
C ILE A 29 -35.63 -12.51 -0.52
N TRP A 30 -36.53 -12.49 -1.50
CA TRP A 30 -36.50 -13.45 -2.62
C TRP A 30 -35.19 -13.32 -3.39
N GLN A 31 -34.87 -12.10 -3.82
CA GLN A 31 -33.66 -11.86 -4.61
C GLN A 31 -32.37 -12.28 -3.87
N GLU A 32 -32.27 -11.94 -2.58
CA GLU A 32 -31.13 -12.32 -1.75
C GLU A 32 -30.98 -13.84 -1.63
N LEU A 33 -32.07 -14.57 -1.41
CA LEU A 33 -32.05 -16.03 -1.34
C LEU A 33 -31.77 -16.68 -2.71
N ASP A 34 -32.36 -16.16 -3.80
CA ASP A 34 -32.20 -16.71 -5.15
C ASP A 34 -30.77 -16.49 -5.67
N GLU A 35 -30.21 -15.28 -5.46
CA GLU A 35 -28.90 -14.88 -5.98
C GLU A 35 -27.73 -15.20 -5.05
N TYR A 36 -27.98 -15.77 -3.85
CA TYR A 36 -26.89 -16.09 -2.92
C TYR A 36 -25.98 -17.18 -3.47
N VAL A 37 -24.70 -16.86 -3.64
CA VAL A 37 -23.66 -17.78 -4.12
C VAL A 37 -22.99 -18.46 -2.91
N VAL A 38 -22.98 -19.79 -2.90
CA VAL A 38 -22.31 -20.59 -1.87
C VAL A 38 -20.96 -21.08 -2.40
N THR A 39 -19.91 -20.32 -2.17
CA THR A 39 -18.54 -20.71 -2.55
C THR A 39 -18.05 -21.91 -1.74
N LYS A 40 -16.93 -22.53 -2.17
CA LYS A 40 -16.31 -23.65 -1.41
C LYS A 40 -16.02 -23.27 0.05
N GLN A 41 -15.51 -22.07 0.28
CA GLN A 41 -15.20 -21.59 1.61
C GLN A 41 -16.48 -21.33 2.44
N LEU A 42 -17.53 -20.77 1.82
CA LEU A 42 -18.82 -20.60 2.49
C LEU A 42 -19.45 -21.95 2.84
N THR A 43 -19.29 -22.98 1.99
CA THR A 43 -19.71 -24.35 2.32
C THR A 43 -19.04 -24.87 3.60
N GLU A 44 -17.72 -24.63 3.76
CA GLU A 44 -17.02 -25.01 4.99
C GLU A 44 -17.51 -24.20 6.21
N TYR A 45 -17.83 -22.93 6.04
CA TYR A 45 -18.34 -22.09 7.14
C TYR A 45 -19.75 -22.49 7.55
N PHE A 46 -20.64 -22.77 6.60
CA PHE A 46 -21.95 -23.35 6.91
C PHE A 46 -21.80 -24.69 7.63
N ARG A 47 -20.90 -25.55 7.18
CA ARG A 47 -20.64 -26.83 7.85
C ARG A 47 -20.20 -26.61 9.30
N ARG A 48 -19.16 -25.81 9.55
CA ARG A 48 -18.69 -25.52 10.91
C ARG A 48 -19.78 -24.95 11.82
N PHE A 49 -20.61 -24.07 11.25
CA PHE A 49 -21.73 -23.48 11.98
C PHE A 49 -22.78 -24.55 12.31
N PHE A 50 -23.29 -25.30 11.32
CA PHE A 50 -24.35 -26.26 11.52
C PHE A 50 -23.90 -27.46 12.36
N ASP A 51 -22.65 -27.90 12.27
CA ASP A 51 -22.06 -28.90 13.19
C ASP A 51 -22.16 -28.44 14.64
N ALA A 52 -21.74 -27.23 14.95
CA ALA A 52 -21.80 -26.67 16.29
C ALA A 52 -23.25 -26.48 16.77
N PHE A 53 -24.12 -26.01 15.87
CA PHE A 53 -25.52 -25.72 16.14
C PHE A 53 -26.32 -27.01 16.44
N LEU A 54 -26.07 -28.06 15.69
CA LEU A 54 -26.71 -29.38 15.90
C LEU A 54 -26.12 -30.13 17.08
N ALA A 55 -24.81 -30.03 17.33
CA ALA A 55 -24.19 -30.61 18.54
C ALA A 55 -24.81 -30.04 19.82
N ALA A 56 -25.16 -28.77 19.85
CA ALA A 56 -25.85 -28.16 20.99
C ALA A 56 -27.28 -28.69 21.17
N ALA A 57 -27.95 -29.07 20.05
CA ALA A 57 -29.26 -29.69 20.09
C ALA A 57 -29.20 -31.12 20.59
N ASP A 58 -28.17 -31.87 20.21
CA ASP A 58 -28.00 -33.29 20.55
C ASP A 58 -27.50 -33.47 21.97
N SER A 59 -26.79 -32.51 22.53
CA SER A 59 -26.16 -32.58 23.85
C SER A 59 -26.49 -31.36 24.74
N PRO A 60 -27.77 -31.06 25.01
CA PRO A 60 -28.21 -29.85 25.73
C PRO A 60 -27.78 -29.80 27.22
N LYS A 61 -27.32 -30.92 27.77
CA LYS A 61 -26.85 -31.04 29.16
C LYS A 61 -25.32 -31.06 29.29
N ASP A 62 -24.60 -31.08 28.19
CA ASP A 62 -23.13 -31.02 28.18
C ASP A 62 -22.63 -29.57 28.40
N PRO A 63 -22.01 -29.26 29.57
CA PRO A 63 -21.53 -27.90 29.85
C PRO A 63 -20.47 -27.42 28.88
N VAL A 64 -19.68 -28.32 28.28
CA VAL A 64 -18.65 -27.98 27.30
C VAL A 64 -19.30 -27.50 26.00
N VAL A 65 -20.33 -28.20 25.54
CA VAL A 65 -21.07 -27.85 24.33
C VAL A 65 -21.88 -26.58 24.55
N THR A 66 -22.64 -26.50 25.65
CA THR A 66 -23.50 -25.34 25.93
C THR A 66 -22.74 -24.07 26.28
N SER A 67 -21.45 -24.15 26.63
CA SER A 67 -20.60 -22.98 26.83
C SER A 67 -20.10 -22.34 25.52
N ARG A 68 -20.35 -22.95 24.36
CA ARG A 68 -19.82 -22.54 23.04
C ARG A 68 -20.87 -21.94 22.12
N MET A 69 -21.77 -21.12 22.68
CA MET A 69 -22.91 -20.53 21.95
C MET A 69 -22.55 -19.22 21.21
N GLY A 70 -21.30 -18.79 21.25
CA GLY A 70 -20.79 -17.65 20.53
C GLY A 70 -20.18 -18.01 19.19
N VAL A 71 -20.54 -17.25 18.14
CA VAL A 71 -19.93 -17.36 16.80
C VAL A 71 -19.35 -16.02 16.42
N TRP A 72 -18.08 -16.02 16.01
CA TRP A 72 -17.35 -14.82 15.54
C TRP A 72 -17.14 -14.90 14.05
N VAL A 73 -17.75 -13.95 13.32
CA VAL A 73 -17.62 -13.84 11.87
C VAL A 73 -16.74 -12.64 11.56
N SER A 74 -15.48 -12.89 11.20
CA SER A 74 -14.52 -11.85 10.82
C SER A 74 -14.37 -11.73 9.31
N GLY A 75 -13.80 -10.62 8.87
CA GLY A 75 -13.46 -10.39 7.47
C GLY A 75 -13.42 -8.91 7.17
N PHE A 76 -12.60 -8.53 6.18
CA PHE A 76 -12.51 -7.13 5.78
C PHE A 76 -13.87 -6.61 5.26
N PHE A 77 -13.94 -5.31 5.09
CA PHE A 77 -15.16 -4.67 4.57
C PHE A 77 -15.48 -5.13 3.13
N GLY A 78 -16.76 -5.41 2.88
CA GLY A 78 -17.19 -5.92 1.56
C GLY A 78 -16.94 -7.43 1.35
N SER A 79 -16.41 -8.16 2.34
CA SER A 79 -16.24 -9.62 2.27
C SER A 79 -17.55 -10.42 2.35
N GLY A 80 -18.70 -9.75 2.49
CA GLY A 80 -20.01 -10.39 2.58
C GLY A 80 -20.46 -10.82 3.96
N LYS A 81 -19.84 -10.34 5.05
CA LYS A 81 -20.22 -10.70 6.45
C LYS A 81 -21.68 -10.45 6.75
N SER A 82 -22.15 -9.23 6.53
CA SER A 82 -23.54 -8.83 6.77
C SER A 82 -24.53 -9.65 5.92
N HIS A 83 -24.13 -9.98 4.68
CA HIS A 83 -24.91 -10.87 3.83
C HIS A 83 -24.95 -12.29 4.37
N PHE A 84 -23.81 -12.82 4.80
CA PHE A 84 -23.72 -14.15 5.38
C PHE A 84 -24.62 -14.31 6.60
N ILE A 85 -24.54 -13.38 7.57
CA ILE A 85 -25.41 -13.46 8.76
C ILE A 85 -26.88 -13.23 8.44
N LYS A 86 -27.20 -12.42 7.42
CA LYS A 86 -28.57 -12.19 6.98
C LYS A 86 -29.16 -13.44 6.34
N ILE A 87 -28.43 -14.09 5.43
CA ILE A 87 -28.83 -15.38 4.85
C ILE A 87 -28.95 -16.45 5.91
N LEU A 88 -28.02 -16.49 6.87
CA LEU A 88 -28.11 -17.40 8.02
C LEU A 88 -29.37 -17.13 8.85
N SER A 89 -29.75 -15.85 9.03
CA SER A 89 -31.01 -15.50 9.71
C SER A 89 -32.22 -16.07 8.98
N TYR A 90 -32.28 -15.93 7.66
CA TYR A 90 -33.36 -16.46 6.83
C TYR A 90 -33.48 -17.98 6.91
N LEU A 91 -32.34 -18.68 6.87
CA LEU A 91 -32.29 -20.14 7.01
C LEU A 91 -32.73 -20.59 8.40
N LEU A 92 -32.23 -19.98 9.47
CA LEU A 92 -32.55 -20.40 10.84
C LEU A 92 -34.01 -20.13 11.25
N GLU A 93 -34.60 -19.04 10.75
CA GLU A 93 -36.03 -18.74 10.91
C GLU A 93 -36.87 -19.53 9.90
N ASN A 94 -36.23 -20.05 8.82
CA ASN A 94 -36.83 -20.72 7.67
C ASN A 94 -38.00 -19.90 7.09
N ILE A 95 -37.73 -18.61 6.86
CA ILE A 95 -38.76 -17.66 6.42
C ILE A 95 -39.36 -18.08 5.09
N GLU A 96 -40.58 -17.59 4.83
CA GLU A 96 -41.25 -17.75 3.57
C GLU A 96 -40.99 -16.53 2.68
N ALA A 97 -40.42 -16.77 1.48
CA ALA A 97 -40.19 -15.77 0.47
C ALA A 97 -41.20 -15.98 -0.69
N ILE A 98 -41.73 -14.91 -1.25
CA ILE A 98 -42.71 -14.94 -2.32
C ILE A 98 -42.01 -14.59 -3.64
N ASP A 99 -42.13 -15.45 -4.64
CA ASP A 99 -41.63 -15.17 -5.99
C ASP A 99 -42.35 -13.95 -6.60
N PRO A 100 -41.64 -12.85 -6.90
CA PRO A 100 -42.26 -11.64 -7.42
C PRO A 100 -42.89 -11.83 -8.82
N ALA A 101 -42.43 -12.86 -9.57
CA ALA A 101 -42.94 -13.14 -10.92
C ALA A 101 -44.18 -14.03 -10.90
N THR A 102 -44.21 -15.03 -10.00
CA THR A 102 -45.28 -16.06 -10.00
C THR A 102 -46.21 -15.97 -8.79
N GLY A 103 -45.84 -15.25 -7.75
CA GLY A 103 -46.57 -15.19 -6.48
C GLY A 103 -46.50 -16.47 -5.63
N ILE A 104 -45.67 -17.46 -6.02
CA ILE A 104 -45.56 -18.74 -5.33
C ILE A 104 -44.62 -18.59 -4.12
N PRO A 105 -45.05 -19.01 -2.90
CA PRO A 105 -44.21 -18.97 -1.73
C PRO A 105 -43.19 -20.12 -1.74
N LYS A 106 -41.96 -19.81 -1.29
CA LYS A 106 -40.87 -20.79 -1.13
C LYS A 106 -40.17 -20.58 0.20
N ARG A 107 -39.93 -21.64 0.98
CA ARG A 107 -39.21 -21.56 2.25
C ARG A 107 -37.71 -21.36 2.02
N ALA A 108 -37.04 -20.60 2.89
CA ALA A 108 -35.63 -20.25 2.77
C ALA A 108 -34.74 -21.49 2.57
N ALA A 109 -34.93 -22.56 3.32
CA ALA A 109 -34.16 -23.78 3.16
C ALA A 109 -34.33 -24.46 1.80
N ALA A 110 -35.43 -24.23 1.08
CA ALA A 110 -35.66 -24.81 -0.24
C ALA A 110 -34.89 -24.11 -1.37
N PHE A 111 -34.28 -22.92 -1.13
CA PHE A 111 -33.37 -22.27 -2.08
C PHE A 111 -31.97 -22.89 -2.06
N PHE A 112 -31.65 -23.66 -1.00
CA PHE A 112 -30.36 -24.32 -0.84
C PHE A 112 -30.52 -25.81 -1.22
N ASP A 113 -30.37 -26.06 -2.48
CA ASP A 113 -30.45 -27.37 -3.11
C ASP A 113 -29.08 -27.89 -3.60
N GLU A 114 -29.02 -29.02 -4.26
CA GLU A 114 -27.81 -29.64 -4.80
C GLU A 114 -27.10 -28.77 -5.86
N HIS A 115 -27.79 -27.79 -6.48
CA HIS A 115 -27.18 -26.86 -7.41
C HIS A 115 -26.34 -25.81 -6.68
N LYS A 116 -26.83 -25.31 -5.52
CA LYS A 116 -26.09 -24.33 -4.70
C LYS A 116 -25.08 -24.95 -3.76
N ILE A 117 -25.42 -26.11 -3.17
CA ILE A 117 -24.56 -26.81 -2.20
C ILE A 117 -24.35 -28.23 -2.69
N LYS A 118 -23.18 -28.55 -3.20
CA LYS A 118 -22.79 -29.88 -3.68
C LYS A 118 -22.54 -30.89 -2.56
N ASP A 119 -22.60 -30.45 -1.30
CA ASP A 119 -22.35 -31.23 -0.10
C ASP A 119 -23.67 -31.77 0.46
N ALA A 120 -23.97 -33.03 0.20
CA ALA A 120 -25.19 -33.68 0.63
C ALA A 120 -25.34 -33.75 2.16
N LEU A 121 -24.23 -33.88 2.92
CA LEU A 121 -24.27 -33.90 4.37
C LEU A 121 -24.66 -32.54 4.92
N LEU A 122 -24.09 -31.48 4.40
CA LEU A 122 -24.46 -30.12 4.80
C LEU A 122 -25.93 -29.82 4.48
N LEU A 123 -26.44 -30.25 3.31
CA LEU A 123 -27.87 -30.13 3.00
C LEU A 123 -28.76 -30.84 4.00
N ALA A 124 -28.40 -32.05 4.41
CA ALA A 124 -29.12 -32.80 5.45
C ALA A 124 -29.09 -32.10 6.80
N ASP A 125 -27.96 -31.51 7.17
CA ASP A 125 -27.77 -30.74 8.42
C ASP A 125 -28.61 -29.47 8.42
N ILE A 126 -28.63 -28.72 7.32
CA ILE A 126 -29.52 -27.56 7.15
C ILE A 126 -30.98 -27.96 7.32
N GLN A 127 -31.43 -29.03 6.63
CA GLN A 127 -32.81 -29.52 6.71
C GLN A 127 -33.16 -30.00 8.14
N ARG A 128 -32.20 -30.58 8.87
CA ARG A 128 -32.35 -30.95 10.28
C ARG A 128 -32.45 -29.72 11.18
N ALA A 129 -31.62 -28.72 10.97
CA ALA A 129 -31.59 -27.52 11.79
C ALA A 129 -32.91 -26.72 11.69
N VAL A 130 -33.49 -26.63 10.47
CA VAL A 130 -34.73 -25.87 10.25
C VAL A 130 -36.02 -26.58 10.67
N LYS A 131 -35.96 -27.88 11.07
CA LYS A 131 -37.10 -28.56 11.67
C LYS A 131 -37.46 -28.02 13.05
N GLY A 132 -36.48 -27.45 13.77
CA GLY A 132 -36.73 -26.69 14.99
C GLY A 132 -37.17 -25.28 14.68
N SER A 133 -38.10 -24.71 15.43
CA SER A 133 -38.44 -23.31 15.31
C SER A 133 -37.37 -22.40 15.96
N SER A 134 -37.18 -21.21 15.42
CA SER A 134 -36.24 -20.24 15.99
C SER A 134 -36.78 -18.81 15.90
N ASP A 135 -36.63 -18.04 16.97
CA ASP A 135 -36.80 -16.60 16.94
C ASP A 135 -35.45 -15.97 16.64
N VAL A 136 -35.32 -15.35 15.47
CA VAL A 136 -34.09 -14.75 15.01
C VAL A 136 -34.19 -13.24 15.14
N ILE A 137 -33.20 -12.64 15.79
CA ILE A 137 -33.08 -11.21 16.05
C ILE A 137 -31.80 -10.71 15.39
N LEU A 138 -31.95 -10.15 14.18
CA LEU A 138 -30.85 -9.57 13.41
C LEU A 138 -30.90 -8.04 13.52
N PHE A 139 -29.81 -7.45 13.97
CA PHE A 139 -29.70 -6.00 14.14
C PHE A 139 -28.26 -5.51 13.99
N ASN A 140 -28.11 -4.21 13.65
CA ASN A 140 -26.84 -3.49 13.73
C ASN A 140 -26.76 -2.83 15.11
N ILE A 141 -25.64 -3.07 15.84
CA ILE A 141 -25.51 -2.60 17.21
C ILE A 141 -25.40 -1.07 17.31
N ASP A 142 -24.70 -0.40 16.35
CA ASP A 142 -24.59 1.07 16.31
C ASP A 142 -25.95 1.75 16.13
N ALA A 143 -26.87 1.11 15.40
CA ALA A 143 -28.23 1.65 15.16
C ALA A 143 -29.15 1.53 16.35
N LYS A 144 -28.87 0.60 17.29
CA LYS A 144 -29.72 0.30 18.45
C LYS A 144 -29.19 0.84 19.77
N ALA A 145 -27.92 1.32 19.80
CA ALA A 145 -27.30 1.87 21.00
C ALA A 145 -27.53 3.37 21.11
N ASP A 146 -28.00 3.83 22.27
CA ASP A 146 -28.28 5.26 22.53
C ASP A 146 -27.01 6.06 22.83
N SER A 147 -25.96 5.44 23.43
CA SER A 147 -24.67 6.08 23.79
C SER A 147 -23.56 5.04 23.87
N LYS A 148 -22.35 5.38 23.31
CA LYS A 148 -21.16 4.52 23.43
C LYS A 148 -20.43 4.61 24.77
N SER A 149 -20.85 5.47 25.67
CA SER A 149 -20.16 5.77 26.93
C SER A 149 -20.69 4.98 28.13
N ASP A 150 -21.82 4.31 28.02
CA ASP A 150 -22.42 3.55 29.12
C ASP A 150 -21.78 2.15 29.21
N ARG A 151 -21.50 1.74 30.46
CA ARG A 151 -20.86 0.45 30.77
C ARG A 151 -21.76 -0.74 30.42
N ASP A 152 -23.07 -0.55 30.51
CA ASP A 152 -24.08 -1.60 30.34
C ASP A 152 -24.79 -1.53 28.97
N VAL A 153 -24.28 -0.70 28.03
CA VAL A 153 -24.93 -0.45 26.73
C VAL A 153 -25.21 -1.74 25.96
N ILE A 154 -24.29 -2.71 25.96
CA ILE A 154 -24.51 -4.00 25.28
C ILE A 154 -25.66 -4.77 25.90
N LEU A 155 -25.72 -4.84 27.25
CA LEU A 155 -26.81 -5.48 27.95
C LEU A 155 -28.16 -4.82 27.63
N GLN A 156 -28.21 -3.49 27.66
CA GLN A 156 -29.42 -2.71 27.35
C GLN A 156 -29.89 -2.96 25.91
N VAL A 157 -28.97 -2.98 24.93
CA VAL A 157 -29.33 -3.28 23.53
C VAL A 157 -29.89 -4.68 23.37
N PHE A 158 -29.27 -5.71 23.99
CA PHE A 158 -29.79 -7.07 23.92
C PHE A 158 -31.18 -7.19 24.53
N LEU A 159 -31.41 -6.53 25.66
CA LEU A 159 -32.74 -6.49 26.29
C LEU A 159 -33.76 -5.79 25.41
N ARG A 160 -33.42 -4.63 24.87
CA ARG A 160 -34.26 -3.84 23.97
C ARG A 160 -34.72 -4.65 22.77
N VAL A 161 -33.78 -5.23 22.01
CA VAL A 161 -34.13 -5.96 20.79
C VAL A 161 -34.89 -7.25 21.08
N PHE A 162 -34.66 -7.87 22.24
CA PHE A 162 -35.43 -9.03 22.67
C PHE A 162 -36.87 -8.63 23.04
N ASN A 163 -37.06 -7.53 23.76
CA ASN A 163 -38.37 -6.99 24.05
C ASN A 163 -39.15 -6.62 22.77
N GLU A 164 -38.51 -5.89 21.85
CA GLU A 164 -39.09 -5.55 20.54
C GLU A 164 -39.53 -6.80 19.75
N LYS A 165 -38.71 -7.88 19.74
CA LYS A 165 -39.06 -9.15 19.07
C LYS A 165 -40.30 -9.81 19.66
N LEU A 166 -40.50 -9.67 20.96
CA LEU A 166 -41.67 -10.21 21.67
C LEU A 166 -42.89 -9.28 21.63
N GLY A 167 -42.76 -8.08 21.01
CA GLY A 167 -43.85 -7.12 20.94
C GLY A 167 -43.98 -6.26 22.18
N TYR A 168 -43.02 -6.25 23.10
CA TYR A 168 -42.98 -5.40 24.29
C TYR A 168 -42.23 -4.07 24.01
N SER A 169 -42.29 -3.14 24.97
CA SER A 169 -41.56 -1.88 24.88
C SER A 169 -40.03 -2.13 24.78
N GLY A 170 -39.40 -1.57 23.77
CA GLY A 170 -37.94 -1.60 23.63
C GLY A 170 -37.25 -0.52 24.45
N ASP A 171 -37.82 0.67 24.47
CA ASP A 171 -37.20 1.88 25.05
C ASP A 171 -37.35 2.00 26.56
N ALA A 172 -38.44 1.43 27.11
CA ALA A 172 -38.73 1.44 28.55
C ALA A 172 -38.72 0.05 29.16
N PRO A 173 -37.54 -0.44 29.65
CA PRO A 173 -37.40 -1.82 30.15
C PRO A 173 -38.35 -2.16 31.30
N HIS A 174 -38.67 -1.21 32.16
CA HIS A 174 -39.65 -1.39 33.24
C HIS A 174 -41.06 -1.59 32.70
N ILE A 175 -41.43 -0.95 31.60
CA ILE A 175 -42.73 -1.17 30.94
C ILE A 175 -42.77 -2.58 30.31
N ALA A 176 -41.68 -2.98 29.63
CA ALA A 176 -41.62 -4.34 29.13
C ALA A 176 -41.73 -5.39 30.23
N ASP A 177 -41.26 -5.10 31.45
CA ASP A 177 -41.40 -5.98 32.61
C ASP A 177 -42.85 -6.03 33.10
N MET A 178 -43.52 -4.89 33.16
CA MET A 178 -44.94 -4.79 33.42
C MET A 178 -45.75 -5.59 32.38
N GLU A 179 -45.47 -5.43 31.08
CA GLU A 179 -46.14 -6.15 30.01
C GLU A 179 -45.96 -7.66 30.16
N ARG A 180 -44.74 -8.13 30.46
CA ARG A 180 -44.47 -9.55 30.75
C ARG A 180 -45.23 -10.08 31.96
N HIS A 181 -45.28 -9.25 33.01
CA HIS A 181 -46.05 -9.63 34.21
C HIS A 181 -47.57 -9.77 33.87
N LEU A 182 -48.15 -8.82 33.16
CA LEU A 182 -49.54 -8.91 32.70
C LEU A 182 -49.82 -10.12 31.80
N VAL A 183 -48.88 -10.42 30.87
CA VAL A 183 -48.98 -11.62 30.00
C VAL A 183 -48.92 -12.90 30.84
N SER A 184 -48.01 -12.96 31.85
CA SER A 184 -47.88 -14.14 32.71
C SER A 184 -49.14 -14.41 33.56
N LYS A 185 -49.90 -13.37 33.87
CA LYS A 185 -51.17 -13.44 34.58
C LYS A 185 -52.39 -13.70 33.68
N GLY A 186 -52.23 -13.47 32.36
CA GLY A 186 -53.35 -13.54 31.40
C GLY A 186 -54.15 -12.25 31.31
N ASP A 187 -53.67 -11.17 31.93
CA ASP A 187 -54.42 -9.92 32.10
C ASP A 187 -54.03 -8.85 31.06
N PHE A 188 -53.09 -9.11 30.18
CA PHE A 188 -52.54 -8.14 29.24
C PHE A 188 -53.55 -7.59 28.23
N GLU A 189 -54.40 -8.45 27.69
CA GLU A 189 -55.49 -8.03 26.79
C GLU A 189 -56.55 -7.19 27.52
N ALA A 190 -56.90 -7.56 28.77
CA ALA A 190 -57.77 -6.78 29.62
C ALA A 190 -57.16 -5.38 29.90
N PHE A 191 -55.85 -5.28 30.13
CA PHE A 191 -55.12 -4.06 30.28
C PHE A 191 -55.23 -3.17 29.02
N LYS A 192 -54.96 -3.74 27.83
CA LYS A 192 -55.04 -3.00 26.54
C LYS A 192 -56.44 -2.41 26.32
N VAL A 193 -57.46 -3.24 26.58
CA VAL A 193 -58.85 -2.77 26.46
C VAL A 193 -59.14 -1.62 27.45
N ALA A 194 -58.75 -1.75 28.72
CA ALA A 194 -58.96 -0.73 29.74
C ALA A 194 -58.17 0.57 29.41
N PHE A 195 -56.95 0.43 28.90
CA PHE A 195 -56.16 1.58 28.45
C PHE A 195 -56.85 2.30 27.29
N GLN A 196 -57.29 1.57 26.26
CA GLN A 196 -57.99 2.13 25.12
C GLN A 196 -59.32 2.82 25.51
N GLU A 197 -60.06 2.26 26.49
CA GLU A 197 -61.27 2.92 27.04
C GLU A 197 -60.96 4.26 27.67
N LYS A 198 -59.82 4.36 28.37
CA LYS A 198 -59.44 5.58 29.10
C LYS A 198 -58.76 6.63 28.23
N ASN A 199 -57.78 6.20 27.45
CA ASN A 199 -56.93 7.05 26.63
C ASN A 199 -57.52 7.35 25.24
N GLY A 200 -58.34 6.45 24.69
CA GLY A 200 -58.91 6.53 23.34
C GLY A 200 -58.00 6.02 22.21
N SER A 201 -56.76 5.66 22.52
CA SER A 201 -55.78 5.11 21.57
C SER A 201 -55.31 3.73 21.99
N ASN A 202 -54.68 3.00 21.06
CA ASN A 202 -54.16 1.65 21.30
C ASN A 202 -52.83 1.71 22.08
N TRP A 203 -52.69 0.86 23.12
CA TRP A 203 -51.48 0.72 23.93
C TRP A 203 -50.20 0.57 23.09
N ASP A 204 -50.23 -0.29 22.10
CA ASP A 204 -49.04 -0.59 21.27
C ASP A 204 -48.52 0.64 20.48
N LYS A 205 -49.34 1.69 20.34
CA LYS A 205 -48.94 2.97 19.69
C LYS A 205 -48.48 4.02 20.70
N GLU A 206 -49.02 3.98 21.89
CA GLU A 206 -48.83 5.04 22.91
C GLU A 206 -47.79 4.66 23.98
N ARG A 207 -47.41 3.38 24.08
CA ARG A 207 -46.54 2.88 25.15
C ARG A 207 -45.17 3.57 25.25
N ASP A 208 -44.66 4.10 24.14
CA ASP A 208 -43.37 4.81 24.15
C ASP A 208 -43.50 6.25 24.74
N ALA A 209 -44.73 6.76 24.86
CA ALA A 209 -45.04 8.03 25.50
C ALA A 209 -45.57 7.89 26.96
N VAL A 210 -45.32 6.73 27.57
CA VAL A 210 -45.86 6.32 28.85
C VAL A 210 -45.64 7.31 29.99
N ASP A 211 -44.55 8.08 29.98
CA ASP A 211 -44.24 9.12 30.96
C ASP A 211 -45.31 10.22 31.01
N PHE A 212 -45.99 10.46 29.92
CA PHE A 212 -47.07 11.42 29.80
C PHE A 212 -48.45 10.82 30.03
N LEU A 213 -48.54 9.51 30.09
CA LEU A 213 -49.79 8.73 30.14
C LEU A 213 -49.99 7.99 31.46
N ARG A 214 -49.28 8.40 32.52
CA ARG A 214 -49.24 7.72 33.81
C ARG A 214 -50.63 7.39 34.34
N ASP A 215 -51.56 8.36 34.33
CA ASP A 215 -52.90 8.21 34.89
C ASP A 215 -53.76 7.21 34.10
N ASP A 216 -53.57 7.15 32.76
CA ASP A 216 -54.25 6.19 31.91
C ASP A 216 -53.71 4.76 32.12
N VAL A 217 -52.39 4.64 32.32
CA VAL A 217 -51.76 3.37 32.66
C VAL A 217 -52.19 2.87 34.01
N VAL A 218 -52.18 3.74 35.02
CA VAL A 218 -52.62 3.40 36.38
C VAL A 218 -54.07 2.93 36.40
N TYR A 219 -54.98 3.63 35.69
CA TYR A 219 -56.38 3.19 35.56
C TYR A 219 -56.46 1.81 34.91
N ALA A 220 -55.74 1.57 33.84
CA ALA A 220 -55.77 0.31 33.11
C ALA A 220 -55.23 -0.85 33.98
N LEU A 221 -54.13 -0.61 34.74
CA LEU A 221 -53.58 -1.55 35.72
C LEU A 221 -54.57 -1.87 36.82
N ALA A 222 -55.16 -0.85 37.42
CA ALA A 222 -56.15 -1.03 38.50
C ALA A 222 -57.31 -1.88 38.04
N LYS A 223 -57.81 -1.64 36.80
CA LYS A 223 -58.95 -2.40 36.26
C LYS A 223 -58.58 -3.84 35.86
N SER A 224 -57.43 -4.05 35.21
CA SER A 224 -57.02 -5.37 34.75
C SER A 224 -56.63 -6.28 35.90
N LEU A 225 -55.90 -5.77 36.91
CA LEU A 225 -55.44 -6.56 38.05
C LEU A 225 -56.37 -6.55 39.24
N ASN A 226 -57.53 -5.93 39.13
CA ASN A 226 -58.56 -5.81 40.17
C ASN A 226 -57.99 -5.24 41.49
N MET A 227 -57.25 -4.11 41.42
CA MET A 227 -56.65 -3.38 42.53
C MET A 227 -57.11 -1.94 42.57
N THR A 228 -56.80 -1.18 43.63
CA THR A 228 -57.11 0.21 43.74
C THR A 228 -56.16 1.03 42.85
N GLU A 229 -56.61 2.20 42.30
CA GLU A 229 -55.73 3.10 41.52
C GLU A 229 -54.52 3.59 42.35
N GLU A 230 -54.70 3.78 43.68
CA GLU A 230 -53.60 4.12 44.56
C GLU A 230 -52.54 3.03 44.60
N SER A 231 -52.92 1.76 44.76
CA SER A 231 -52.02 0.62 44.76
C SER A 231 -51.37 0.42 43.39
N ALA A 232 -52.12 0.62 42.28
CA ALA A 232 -51.63 0.53 40.93
C ALA A 232 -50.59 1.63 40.64
N GLY A 233 -50.87 2.86 41.12
CA GLY A 233 -49.97 4.00 40.98
C GLY A 233 -48.66 3.80 41.72
N LEU A 234 -48.71 3.34 43.00
CA LEU A 234 -47.51 3.01 43.74
C LEU A 234 -46.71 1.88 43.10
N TRP A 235 -47.35 0.85 42.59
CA TRP A 235 -46.69 -0.23 41.89
C TRP A 235 -46.00 0.24 40.61
N PHE A 236 -46.67 1.07 39.82
CA PHE A 236 -46.17 1.64 38.59
C PHE A 236 -44.95 2.56 38.86
N ASP A 237 -45.04 3.51 39.76
CA ASP A 237 -43.99 4.43 40.11
C ASP A 237 -42.72 3.70 40.67
N ASN A 238 -42.93 2.74 41.62
CA ASN A 238 -41.84 1.93 42.16
C ASN A 238 -41.19 1.06 41.07
N SER A 239 -41.95 0.53 40.08
CA SER A 239 -41.42 -0.29 39.02
C SER A 239 -40.41 0.46 38.17
N ARG A 240 -40.57 1.77 38.01
CA ARG A 240 -39.65 2.63 37.29
C ARG A 240 -38.34 2.87 38.07
N ASP A 241 -38.48 3.23 39.35
CA ASP A 241 -37.33 3.63 40.17
C ASP A 241 -36.47 2.45 40.61
N ASP A 242 -37.10 1.28 40.86
CA ASP A 242 -36.43 0.08 41.32
C ASP A 242 -35.94 -0.87 40.21
N TYR A 243 -36.29 -0.59 38.94
CA TYR A 243 -35.92 -1.49 37.84
C TYR A 243 -34.41 -1.52 37.62
N LYS A 244 -33.78 -2.64 37.94
CA LYS A 244 -32.37 -2.92 37.70
C LYS A 244 -32.21 -4.28 37.08
N ILE A 245 -31.64 -4.34 35.91
CA ILE A 245 -31.32 -5.59 35.24
C ILE A 245 -29.80 -5.80 35.21
N ASN A 246 -29.41 -7.02 35.45
CA ASN A 246 -28.04 -7.49 35.20
C ASN A 246 -28.04 -8.60 34.14
N ILE A 247 -26.86 -9.05 33.74
CA ILE A 247 -26.68 -10.05 32.68
C ILE A 247 -27.42 -11.36 33.01
N GLU A 248 -27.36 -11.81 34.30
CA GLU A 248 -28.09 -12.98 34.75
C GLU A 248 -29.62 -12.79 34.64
N GLY A 249 -30.12 -11.60 34.93
CA GLY A 249 -31.53 -11.24 34.77
C GLY A 249 -32.01 -11.37 33.32
N LEU A 250 -31.23 -10.86 32.36
CA LEU A 250 -31.50 -11.02 30.91
C LEU A 250 -31.58 -12.51 30.55
N ALA A 251 -30.59 -13.31 31.00
CA ALA A 251 -30.55 -14.73 30.67
C ALA A 251 -31.72 -15.49 31.32
N LYS A 252 -32.20 -15.09 32.50
CA LYS A 252 -33.41 -15.65 33.13
C LYS A 252 -34.67 -15.33 32.34
N ILE A 253 -34.83 -14.08 31.88
CA ILE A 253 -35.96 -13.67 31.04
C ILE A 253 -36.01 -14.53 29.76
N ILE A 254 -34.88 -14.70 29.07
CA ILE A 254 -34.79 -15.51 27.85
C ILE A 254 -35.07 -17.01 28.16
N ARG A 255 -34.52 -17.56 29.27
CA ARG A 255 -34.80 -18.92 29.71
C ARG A 255 -36.30 -19.15 29.97
N ASP A 256 -36.92 -18.23 30.69
CA ASP A 256 -38.34 -18.34 31.06
C ASP A 256 -39.22 -18.23 29.79
N TYR A 257 -38.87 -17.39 28.84
CA TYR A 257 -39.49 -17.37 27.52
C TYR A 257 -39.32 -18.71 26.78
N LEU A 258 -38.09 -19.26 26.74
CA LEU A 258 -37.83 -20.54 26.11
C LEU A 258 -38.56 -21.69 26.77
N ALA A 259 -38.89 -21.58 28.08
CA ALA A 259 -39.69 -22.59 28.78
C ALA A 259 -41.16 -22.63 28.33
N THR A 260 -41.67 -21.54 27.75
CA THR A 260 -43.02 -21.49 27.16
C THR A 260 -43.09 -22.08 25.73
N LYS A 261 -41.93 -22.34 25.11
CA LYS A 261 -41.79 -22.80 23.73
C LYS A 261 -41.48 -24.32 23.68
N PRO A 262 -41.68 -24.97 22.53
CA PRO A 262 -41.28 -26.37 22.32
C PRO A 262 -39.78 -26.56 22.64
N ALA A 263 -39.42 -27.79 23.05
CA ALA A 263 -38.05 -28.10 23.48
C ALA A 263 -36.98 -27.82 22.41
N GLY A 264 -37.33 -27.91 21.12
CA GLY A 264 -36.41 -27.59 19.98
C GLY A 264 -36.36 -26.13 19.58
N HIS A 265 -37.13 -25.23 20.24
CA HIS A 265 -37.16 -23.80 19.93
C HIS A 265 -35.92 -23.08 20.42
N ARG A 266 -35.40 -22.15 19.63
CA ARG A 266 -34.17 -21.40 19.93
C ARG A 266 -34.39 -19.89 19.80
N VAL A 267 -33.58 -19.11 20.53
CA VAL A 267 -33.43 -17.67 20.37
C VAL A 267 -32.04 -17.40 19.84
N ILE A 268 -31.94 -16.62 18.74
CA ILE A 268 -30.69 -16.42 18.04
C ILE A 268 -30.50 -14.91 17.80
N PHE A 269 -29.48 -14.33 18.42
CA PHE A 269 -29.06 -12.95 18.19
C PHE A 269 -27.98 -12.94 17.12
N LEU A 270 -28.21 -12.20 16.04
CA LEU A 270 -27.21 -11.91 15.00
C LEU A 270 -26.92 -10.41 15.05
N VAL A 271 -25.72 -10.08 15.43
CA VAL A 271 -25.32 -8.71 15.73
C VAL A 271 -24.27 -8.24 14.75
N ASP A 272 -24.62 -7.29 13.91
CA ASP A 272 -23.70 -6.74 12.91
C ASP A 272 -22.84 -5.62 13.49
N GLU A 273 -21.60 -5.52 13.01
CA GLU A 273 -20.62 -4.47 13.32
C GLU A 273 -20.14 -4.39 14.78
N VAL A 274 -20.25 -5.48 15.55
CA VAL A 274 -19.88 -5.53 16.97
C VAL A 274 -18.41 -5.16 17.19
N GLY A 275 -17.50 -5.65 16.37
CA GLY A 275 -16.08 -5.37 16.53
C GLY A 275 -15.76 -3.87 16.42
N GLN A 276 -16.42 -3.15 15.52
CA GLN A 276 -16.26 -1.70 15.35
C GLN A 276 -16.88 -0.91 16.50
N PHE A 277 -18.04 -1.36 16.97
CA PHE A 277 -18.74 -0.73 18.10
C PHE A 277 -17.91 -0.81 19.37
N ILE A 278 -17.38 -2.00 19.67
CA ILE A 278 -16.57 -2.24 20.86
C ILE A 278 -15.18 -1.58 20.74
N GLY A 279 -14.54 -1.62 19.56
CA GLY A 279 -13.18 -1.12 19.36
C GLY A 279 -12.24 -1.65 20.45
N ASP A 280 -11.43 -0.75 21.05
CA ASP A 280 -10.45 -1.09 22.08
C ASP A 280 -11.06 -1.23 23.50
N ASN A 281 -12.39 -1.18 23.64
CA ASN A 281 -13.04 -1.23 24.96
C ASN A 281 -13.13 -2.66 25.51
N THR A 282 -12.11 -3.07 26.24
CA THR A 282 -12.01 -4.38 26.87
C THR A 282 -13.22 -4.69 27.78
N GLN A 283 -13.81 -3.68 28.44
CA GLN A 283 -14.93 -3.91 29.35
C GLN A 283 -16.21 -4.30 28.60
N MET A 284 -16.48 -3.66 27.45
CA MET A 284 -17.59 -4.06 26.59
C MET A 284 -17.42 -5.47 26.04
N MET A 285 -16.19 -5.85 25.67
CA MET A 285 -15.88 -7.22 25.22
C MET A 285 -16.15 -8.26 26.33
N LEU A 286 -15.76 -7.96 27.56
CA LEU A 286 -16.04 -8.82 28.71
C LEU A 286 -17.55 -8.90 29.01
N THR A 287 -18.29 -7.81 28.84
CA THR A 287 -19.76 -7.79 28.99
C THR A 287 -20.41 -8.72 27.95
N LEU A 288 -20.02 -8.61 26.68
CA LEU A 288 -20.52 -9.50 25.61
C LEU A 288 -20.21 -10.98 25.90
N GLN A 289 -18.98 -11.26 26.32
CA GLN A 289 -18.58 -12.63 26.72
C GLN A 289 -19.43 -13.15 27.85
N THR A 290 -19.69 -12.34 28.90
CA THR A 290 -20.48 -12.73 30.05
C THR A 290 -21.95 -12.98 29.66
N ILE A 291 -22.50 -12.21 28.73
CA ILE A 291 -23.84 -12.45 28.18
C ILE A 291 -23.88 -13.82 27.51
N ILE A 292 -22.93 -14.15 26.65
CA ILE A 292 -22.88 -15.45 25.95
C ILE A 292 -22.76 -16.61 26.96
N GLU A 293 -21.93 -16.43 27.99
CA GLU A 293 -21.75 -17.43 29.03
C GLU A 293 -23.03 -17.69 29.80
N GLN A 294 -23.71 -16.66 30.27
CA GLN A 294 -24.96 -16.78 31.02
C GLN A 294 -26.08 -17.37 30.17
N LEU A 295 -26.19 -16.93 28.90
CA LEU A 295 -27.15 -17.48 27.95
C LEU A 295 -26.89 -18.98 27.69
N GLY A 296 -25.62 -19.35 27.44
CA GLY A 296 -25.25 -20.77 27.22
C GLY A 296 -25.59 -21.63 28.41
N GLY A 297 -25.25 -21.21 29.64
CA GLY A 297 -25.51 -21.95 30.87
C GLY A 297 -26.98 -22.08 31.22
N LEU A 298 -27.71 -20.96 31.30
CA LEU A 298 -29.09 -20.91 31.73
C LEU A 298 -30.10 -21.40 30.67
N CYS A 299 -29.82 -21.16 29.38
CA CYS A 299 -30.71 -21.56 28.29
C CYS A 299 -30.36 -22.95 27.68
N GLN A 300 -29.39 -23.66 28.23
CA GLN A 300 -29.04 -25.03 27.86
C GLN A 300 -28.78 -25.20 26.33
N GLY A 301 -27.96 -24.31 25.74
CA GLY A 301 -27.64 -24.34 24.31
C GLY A 301 -28.76 -23.87 23.37
N ARG A 302 -29.86 -23.34 23.88
CA ARG A 302 -30.98 -22.82 23.08
C ARG A 302 -30.92 -21.35 22.76
N ALA A 303 -29.95 -20.61 23.31
CA ALA A 303 -29.70 -19.19 23.00
C ALA A 303 -28.32 -19.02 22.37
N TRP A 304 -28.26 -18.38 21.18
CA TRP A 304 -27.06 -18.20 20.38
C TRP A 304 -26.76 -16.71 20.17
N VAL A 305 -25.47 -16.40 20.09
CA VAL A 305 -25.01 -15.04 19.78
C VAL A 305 -23.98 -15.11 18.64
N ILE A 306 -24.32 -14.56 17.50
CA ILE A 306 -23.48 -14.52 16.29
C ILE A 306 -23.13 -13.07 16.05
N VAL A 307 -21.83 -12.73 16.00
CA VAL A 307 -21.37 -11.34 15.85
C VAL A 307 -20.48 -11.20 14.63
N THR A 308 -20.48 -10.01 14.00
CA THR A 308 -19.54 -9.68 12.94
C THR A 308 -18.49 -8.68 13.42
N SER A 309 -17.27 -8.78 12.83
CA SER A 309 -16.16 -7.87 13.05
C SER A 309 -15.36 -7.69 11.77
N GLN A 310 -14.68 -6.57 11.62
CA GLN A 310 -13.71 -6.40 10.54
C GLN A 310 -12.40 -7.13 10.83
N GLU A 311 -12.01 -7.22 12.07
CA GLU A 311 -10.79 -7.88 12.53
C GLU A 311 -11.07 -9.27 13.12
N ASP A 312 -10.09 -10.14 13.00
CA ASP A 312 -10.14 -11.42 13.73
C ASP A 312 -10.11 -11.15 15.23
N ILE A 313 -10.75 -12.03 16.00
CA ILE A 313 -10.84 -11.89 17.46
C ILE A 313 -9.44 -11.76 18.11
N ASP A 314 -8.43 -12.41 17.52
CA ASP A 314 -7.06 -12.40 18.01
C ASP A 314 -6.37 -11.04 17.75
N ALA A 315 -6.71 -10.36 16.64
CA ALA A 315 -6.22 -9.01 16.32
C ALA A 315 -6.93 -7.93 17.16
N ALA A 316 -8.26 -8.04 17.28
CA ALA A 316 -9.07 -7.14 18.10
C ALA A 316 -8.65 -7.13 19.59
N ILE A 317 -8.06 -8.25 20.06
CA ILE A 317 -7.58 -8.43 21.44
C ILE A 317 -6.09 -8.07 21.58
N GLY A 318 -5.29 -8.20 20.52
CA GLY A 318 -3.81 -8.25 20.56
C GLY A 318 -3.06 -6.94 20.80
N GLU A 319 -3.66 -5.79 20.59
CA GLU A 319 -2.98 -4.49 20.74
C GLU A 319 -3.01 -3.93 22.18
N THR A 320 -3.78 -4.51 23.07
CA THR A 320 -3.93 -4.04 24.45
C THR A 320 -3.15 -4.88 25.46
N ASN A 321 -1.93 -4.45 25.81
CA ASN A 321 -1.09 -4.83 26.97
C ASN A 321 -1.01 -6.32 27.39
N LYS A 322 0.17 -6.91 27.27
CA LYS A 322 0.61 -8.24 27.70
C LYS A 322 0.32 -8.60 29.19
N ALA A 323 -0.17 -7.69 29.99
CA ALA A 323 -0.47 -7.91 31.41
C ALA A 323 -1.83 -8.56 31.69
N LYS A 324 -2.71 -8.71 30.69
CA LYS A 324 -4.08 -9.27 30.86
C LYS A 324 -4.34 -10.58 30.11
N SER A 325 -3.30 -11.36 29.81
CA SER A 325 -3.38 -12.56 28.98
C SER A 325 -4.37 -13.64 29.47
N GLN A 326 -4.69 -13.68 30.77
CA GLN A 326 -5.63 -14.67 31.34
C GLN A 326 -7.11 -14.36 31.03
N ASP A 327 -7.46 -13.07 30.90
CA ASP A 327 -8.83 -12.68 30.56
C ASP A 327 -9.14 -12.88 29.08
N PHE A 328 -8.14 -12.75 28.23
CA PHE A 328 -8.27 -12.94 26.78
C PHE A 328 -8.49 -14.41 26.38
N SER A 329 -7.89 -15.36 27.08
CA SER A 329 -8.12 -16.78 26.82
C SER A 329 -9.57 -17.20 27.10
N LYS A 330 -10.25 -16.50 28.04
CA LYS A 330 -11.66 -16.73 28.36
C LYS A 330 -12.58 -16.24 27.25
N ILE A 331 -12.28 -15.05 26.67
CA ILE A 331 -13.03 -14.50 25.55
C ILE A 331 -12.95 -15.42 24.33
N GLN A 332 -11.74 -15.88 23.99
CA GLN A 332 -11.51 -16.83 22.91
C GLN A 332 -12.25 -18.14 23.12
N GLY A 333 -12.37 -18.62 24.35
CA GLY A 333 -13.05 -19.86 24.68
C GLY A 333 -14.57 -19.82 24.43
N ARG A 334 -15.22 -18.65 24.49
CA ARG A 334 -16.68 -18.53 24.28
C ARG A 334 -17.06 -18.38 22.79
N PHE A 335 -16.19 -17.81 21.98
CA PHE A 335 -16.31 -17.76 20.52
C PHE A 335 -15.52 -18.93 19.90
N HIS A 336 -16.00 -20.15 20.15
CA HIS A 336 -15.36 -21.37 19.64
C HIS A 336 -15.47 -21.48 18.11
N THR A 337 -16.63 -21.13 17.57
CA THR A 337 -16.85 -21.12 16.12
C THR A 337 -16.40 -19.77 15.55
N ARG A 338 -15.29 -19.81 14.77
CA ARG A 338 -14.72 -18.64 14.12
C ARG A 338 -14.76 -18.84 12.63
N LEU A 339 -15.31 -17.86 11.93
CA LEU A 339 -15.51 -17.88 10.49
C LEU A 339 -14.84 -16.62 9.91
N SER A 340 -13.71 -16.79 9.22
CA SER A 340 -12.96 -15.67 8.67
C SER A 340 -13.18 -15.58 7.17
N LEU A 341 -14.07 -14.66 6.75
CA LEU A 341 -14.41 -14.46 5.34
C LEU A 341 -13.26 -13.75 4.62
N ALA A 342 -12.51 -14.51 3.82
CA ALA A 342 -11.41 -14.00 3.03
C ALA A 342 -11.87 -13.33 1.72
N SER A 343 -11.01 -12.50 1.17
CA SER A 343 -11.25 -11.78 -0.09
C SER A 343 -11.36 -12.66 -1.33
N SER A 344 -10.76 -13.85 -1.29
CA SER A 344 -10.74 -14.79 -2.42
C SER A 344 -12.13 -15.25 -2.86
N ASN A 345 -13.15 -15.03 -2.04
CA ASN A 345 -14.52 -15.39 -2.36
C ASN A 345 -15.26 -14.32 -3.17
N THR A 346 -14.77 -13.10 -3.18
CA THR A 346 -15.43 -11.98 -3.87
C THR A 346 -15.39 -12.19 -5.38
N ASP A 347 -14.30 -12.75 -5.90
CA ASP A 347 -14.12 -13.05 -7.32
C ASP A 347 -15.14 -14.10 -7.78
N ASP A 348 -15.31 -15.17 -7.01
CA ASP A 348 -16.29 -16.23 -7.28
C ASP A 348 -17.72 -15.67 -7.23
N VAL A 349 -18.03 -14.86 -6.20
CA VAL A 349 -19.35 -14.24 -6.04
C VAL A 349 -19.69 -13.32 -7.21
N ILE A 350 -18.74 -12.46 -7.65
CA ILE A 350 -18.95 -11.58 -8.78
C ILE A 350 -19.14 -12.41 -10.07
N SER A 351 -18.29 -13.42 -10.29
CA SER A 351 -18.34 -14.27 -11.48
C SER A 351 -19.66 -15.05 -11.57
N GLU A 352 -20.13 -15.65 -10.49
CA GLU A 352 -21.35 -16.45 -10.50
C GLU A 352 -22.63 -15.59 -10.42
N ARG A 353 -22.64 -14.54 -9.60
CA ARG A 353 -23.83 -13.71 -9.41
C ARG A 353 -24.05 -12.71 -10.52
N LEU A 354 -22.98 -12.05 -11.00
CA LEU A 354 -23.05 -10.96 -11.95
C LEU A 354 -22.74 -11.41 -13.37
N LEU A 355 -21.70 -12.26 -13.55
CA LEU A 355 -21.11 -12.56 -14.84
C LEU A 355 -21.51 -13.94 -15.40
N SER A 356 -22.51 -14.62 -14.84
CA SER A 356 -22.99 -15.89 -15.33
C SER A 356 -23.38 -15.82 -16.81
N LYS A 357 -22.79 -16.69 -17.65
CA LYS A 357 -22.88 -16.64 -19.10
C LYS A 357 -23.98 -17.55 -19.65
N THR A 358 -24.56 -17.14 -20.79
CA THR A 358 -25.41 -18.01 -21.58
C THR A 358 -24.59 -19.09 -22.28
N GLU A 359 -25.22 -20.22 -22.67
CA GLU A 359 -24.52 -21.29 -23.42
C GLU A 359 -23.87 -20.78 -24.70
N ALA A 360 -24.54 -19.90 -25.45
CA ALA A 360 -23.99 -19.28 -26.65
C ALA A 360 -22.74 -18.43 -26.35
N ALA A 361 -22.77 -17.73 -25.24
CA ALA A 361 -21.63 -16.94 -24.80
C ALA A 361 -20.46 -17.82 -24.35
N HIS A 362 -20.73 -18.95 -23.67
CA HIS A 362 -19.69 -19.92 -23.33
C HIS A 362 -18.91 -20.42 -24.54
N VAL A 363 -19.61 -20.78 -25.61
CA VAL A 363 -18.97 -21.23 -26.86
C VAL A 363 -18.16 -20.09 -27.48
N ALA A 364 -18.77 -18.92 -27.67
CA ALA A 364 -18.13 -17.79 -28.32
C ALA A 364 -16.85 -17.29 -27.57
N LEU A 365 -16.90 -17.26 -26.25
CA LEU A 365 -15.74 -16.85 -25.44
C LEU A 365 -14.62 -17.89 -25.43
N ARG A 366 -14.96 -19.20 -25.40
CA ARG A 366 -13.95 -20.26 -25.54
C ARG A 366 -13.23 -20.19 -26.86
N ASP A 367 -13.98 -19.99 -27.97
CA ASP A 367 -13.42 -19.85 -29.32
C ASP A 367 -12.52 -18.59 -29.38
N CYS A 368 -12.95 -17.48 -28.81
CA CYS A 368 -12.16 -16.26 -28.73
C CYS A 368 -10.84 -16.51 -27.99
N PHE A 369 -10.86 -17.17 -26.83
CA PHE A 369 -9.66 -17.46 -26.06
C PHE A 369 -8.74 -18.47 -26.78
N ALA A 370 -9.30 -19.47 -27.43
CA ALA A 370 -8.53 -20.45 -28.22
C ALA A 370 -7.76 -19.79 -29.37
N GLN A 371 -8.33 -18.74 -29.98
CA GLN A 371 -7.70 -18.01 -31.09
C GLN A 371 -6.76 -16.91 -30.62
N LYS A 372 -7.05 -16.23 -29.52
CA LYS A 372 -6.39 -14.99 -29.09
C LYS A 372 -5.77 -15.06 -27.69
N GLY A 373 -5.70 -16.22 -27.06
CA GLY A 373 -5.22 -16.37 -25.67
C GLY A 373 -3.81 -15.81 -25.43
N ASP A 374 -2.87 -16.03 -26.35
CA ASP A 374 -1.52 -15.49 -26.26
C ASP A 374 -1.49 -13.97 -26.37
N ILE A 375 -2.35 -13.41 -27.25
CA ILE A 375 -2.49 -11.96 -27.41
C ILE A 375 -3.04 -11.36 -26.11
N ILE A 376 -4.10 -11.95 -25.55
CA ILE A 376 -4.73 -11.52 -24.30
C ILE A 376 -3.70 -11.53 -23.16
N ASN A 377 -2.94 -12.61 -23.02
CA ASN A 377 -1.93 -12.73 -21.99
C ASN A 377 -0.80 -11.70 -22.11
N ASN A 378 -0.40 -11.39 -23.35
CA ASN A 378 0.58 -10.33 -23.61
C ASN A 378 0.02 -8.94 -23.29
N GLN A 379 -1.24 -8.65 -23.64
CA GLN A 379 -1.90 -7.38 -23.33
C GLN A 379 -1.97 -7.14 -21.82
N LEU A 380 -2.25 -8.18 -21.04
CA LEU A 380 -2.48 -8.10 -19.59
C LEU A 380 -1.21 -8.35 -18.74
N ALA A 381 -0.02 -8.45 -19.37
CA ALA A 381 1.23 -8.65 -18.67
C ALA A 381 1.74 -7.36 -18.01
N PHE A 382 2.08 -7.44 -16.73
CA PHE A 382 2.72 -6.38 -15.95
C PHE A 382 4.24 -6.53 -15.91
N VAL A 383 4.96 -5.43 -15.81
CA VAL A 383 6.43 -5.39 -15.75
C VAL A 383 6.90 -4.82 -14.41
N GLY A 384 7.87 -5.49 -13.78
CA GLY A 384 8.57 -4.95 -12.61
C GLY A 384 7.75 -4.84 -11.32
N ASN A 385 6.68 -5.60 -11.16
CA ASN A 385 5.85 -5.59 -9.96
C ASN A 385 6.32 -6.60 -8.91
N SER A 386 6.17 -6.22 -7.64
CA SER A 386 6.50 -7.09 -6.49
C SER A 386 5.44 -8.16 -6.24
N VAL A 387 4.19 -7.93 -6.66
CA VAL A 387 3.06 -8.85 -6.49
C VAL A 387 2.74 -9.50 -7.82
N SER A 388 2.50 -10.81 -7.82
CA SER A 388 2.08 -11.57 -9.01
C SER A 388 0.69 -11.11 -9.48
N MET A 389 0.66 -10.13 -10.37
CA MET A 389 -0.53 -9.75 -11.11
C MET A 389 -0.71 -10.74 -12.26
N ARG A 390 -1.76 -11.54 -12.20
CA ARG A 390 -1.96 -12.61 -13.18
C ARG A 390 -2.96 -12.23 -14.27
N SER A 391 -2.69 -12.69 -15.46
CA SER A 391 -3.66 -12.79 -16.56
C SER A 391 -4.53 -14.03 -16.37
N TYR A 392 -5.35 -14.36 -17.35
CA TYR A 392 -6.19 -15.57 -17.32
C TYR A 392 -5.33 -16.84 -17.35
N LYS A 393 -5.68 -17.79 -16.51
CA LYS A 393 -5.03 -19.09 -16.40
C LYS A 393 -5.38 -20.01 -17.58
N ASP A 394 -6.67 -20.03 -17.91
CA ASP A 394 -7.24 -20.91 -18.93
C ASP A 394 -8.53 -20.32 -19.50
N ALA A 395 -9.09 -21.00 -20.49
CA ALA A 395 -10.33 -20.62 -21.14
C ALA A 395 -11.54 -20.62 -20.20
N ALA A 396 -11.53 -21.45 -19.16
CA ALA A 396 -12.62 -21.51 -18.20
C ALA A 396 -12.65 -20.25 -17.33
N GLU A 397 -11.48 -19.80 -16.84
CA GLU A 397 -11.36 -18.55 -16.10
C GLU A 397 -11.67 -17.33 -16.98
N PHE A 398 -11.24 -17.35 -18.26
CA PHE A 398 -11.60 -16.29 -19.21
C PHE A 398 -13.11 -16.17 -19.35
N VAL A 399 -13.82 -17.27 -19.58
CA VAL A 399 -15.29 -17.28 -19.68
C VAL A 399 -15.92 -16.77 -18.39
N ALA A 400 -15.44 -17.20 -17.24
CA ALA A 400 -16.01 -16.82 -15.93
C ALA A 400 -15.85 -15.32 -15.64
N CYS A 401 -14.65 -14.77 -15.87
CA CYS A 401 -14.32 -13.38 -15.49
C CYS A 401 -14.65 -12.35 -16.57
N TYR A 402 -14.70 -12.71 -17.86
CA TYR A 402 -14.92 -11.77 -18.96
C TYR A 402 -16.18 -10.90 -18.74
N PRO A 403 -16.12 -9.56 -18.97
CA PRO A 403 -15.08 -8.80 -19.67
C PRO A 403 -13.94 -8.27 -18.80
N PHE A 404 -13.81 -8.73 -17.56
CA PHE A 404 -12.82 -8.27 -16.59
C PHE A 404 -11.60 -9.18 -16.56
N ALA A 405 -10.41 -8.57 -16.45
CA ALA A 405 -9.18 -9.30 -16.22
C ALA A 405 -9.04 -9.78 -14.76
N PRO A 406 -8.48 -10.97 -14.50
CA PRO A 406 -8.35 -11.51 -13.13
C PRO A 406 -7.65 -10.59 -12.15
N TYR A 407 -6.64 -9.82 -12.59
CA TYR A 407 -5.93 -8.88 -11.73
C TYR A 407 -6.83 -7.75 -11.20
N GLN A 408 -7.90 -7.38 -11.93
CA GLN A 408 -8.78 -6.26 -11.55
C GLN A 408 -9.55 -6.54 -10.26
N PHE A 409 -9.91 -7.79 -9.99
CA PHE A 409 -10.59 -8.19 -8.75
C PHE A 409 -9.71 -7.88 -7.53
N THR A 410 -8.48 -8.39 -7.54
CA THR A 410 -7.52 -8.15 -6.46
C THR A 410 -7.11 -6.68 -6.37
N LEU A 411 -6.85 -6.04 -7.51
CA LEU A 411 -6.41 -4.65 -7.56
C LEU A 411 -7.47 -3.70 -7.01
N LEU A 412 -8.71 -3.84 -7.45
CA LEU A 412 -9.81 -2.99 -7.02
C LEU A 412 -10.10 -3.15 -5.51
N GLN A 413 -10.05 -4.39 -5.01
CA GLN A 413 -10.14 -4.63 -3.57
C GLN A 413 -9.06 -3.88 -2.80
N LYS A 414 -7.79 -3.95 -3.24
CA LYS A 414 -6.68 -3.24 -2.60
C LYS A 414 -6.83 -1.72 -2.66
N VAL A 415 -7.36 -1.19 -3.76
CA VAL A 415 -7.71 0.23 -3.88
C VAL A 415 -8.74 0.63 -2.83
N PHE A 416 -9.85 -0.12 -2.68
CA PHE A 416 -10.87 0.15 -1.68
C PHE A 416 -10.31 0.08 -0.24
N GLU A 417 -9.51 -0.93 0.09
CA GLU A 417 -8.86 -1.07 1.40
C GLU A 417 -7.95 0.12 1.71
N SER A 418 -7.15 0.55 0.74
CA SER A 418 -6.16 1.62 0.92
C SER A 418 -6.80 3.01 1.05
N ILE A 419 -7.83 3.33 0.24
CA ILE A 419 -8.56 4.60 0.33
C ILE A 419 -9.15 4.77 1.75
N ARG A 420 -9.65 3.70 2.36
CA ARG A 420 -10.19 3.75 3.73
C ARG A 420 -9.13 3.95 4.79
N LYS A 421 -8.00 3.26 4.69
CA LYS A 421 -6.89 3.39 5.66
C LYS A 421 -6.30 4.80 5.68
N VAL A 422 -6.21 5.45 4.53
CA VAL A 422 -5.63 6.80 4.41
C VAL A 422 -6.55 7.89 4.96
N GLY A 423 -7.81 7.56 5.32
CA GLY A 423 -8.76 8.54 5.89
C GLY A 423 -9.19 9.63 4.90
N ALA A 424 -9.01 9.39 3.60
CA ALA A 424 -9.46 10.29 2.54
C ALA A 424 -11.00 10.36 2.41
N THR A 425 -11.69 9.75 3.36
CA THR A 425 -13.14 9.64 3.40
C THR A 425 -13.72 10.60 4.43
N GLY A 426 -14.61 11.47 4.01
CA GLY A 426 -15.36 12.34 4.93
C GLY A 426 -16.13 11.51 5.97
N LYS A 427 -16.45 12.11 7.12
CA LYS A 427 -17.13 11.50 8.30
C LYS A 427 -18.50 10.82 8.04
N HIS A 428 -18.92 10.62 6.79
CA HIS A 428 -20.23 10.12 6.39
C HIS A 428 -20.21 8.74 5.71
N LEU A 429 -19.28 7.88 6.07
CA LEU A 429 -19.15 6.52 5.51
C LEU A 429 -20.37 5.60 5.75
N SER A 430 -21.26 5.95 6.68
CA SER A 430 -22.42 5.12 7.02
C SER A 430 -23.61 5.23 6.04
N LYS A 431 -23.58 6.12 5.05
CA LYS A 431 -24.73 6.36 4.15
C LYS A 431 -24.53 6.11 2.66
N GLY A 432 -23.34 5.70 2.20
CA GLY A 432 -23.03 5.56 0.76
C GLY A 432 -22.16 4.37 0.39
N GLU A 433 -22.31 3.24 1.08
CA GLU A 433 -21.47 2.06 0.85
C GLU A 433 -21.78 1.38 -0.47
N ARG A 434 -20.95 1.62 -1.49
CA ARG A 434 -20.95 0.81 -2.71
C ARG A 434 -20.05 -0.41 -2.49
N SER A 435 -20.56 -1.57 -2.86
CA SER A 435 -19.81 -2.83 -2.79
C SER A 435 -18.89 -3.00 -4.01
N LEU A 436 -17.90 -3.88 -3.90
CA LEU A 436 -17.14 -4.32 -5.07
C LEU A 436 -18.06 -4.82 -6.18
N LEU A 437 -19.13 -5.53 -5.83
CA LEU A 437 -20.14 -6.01 -6.79
C LEU A 437 -20.76 -4.87 -7.60
N ASP A 438 -21.15 -3.76 -6.95
CA ASP A 438 -21.69 -2.57 -7.62
C ASP A 438 -20.64 -1.90 -8.54
N ALA A 439 -19.38 -1.88 -8.13
CA ALA A 439 -18.32 -1.34 -8.97
C ALA A 439 -18.13 -2.15 -10.25
N PHE A 440 -18.12 -3.49 -10.16
CA PHE A 440 -18.04 -4.36 -11.33
C PHE A 440 -19.29 -4.27 -12.19
N GLN A 441 -20.48 -4.22 -11.60
CA GLN A 441 -21.73 -4.04 -12.34
C GLN A 441 -21.73 -2.71 -13.11
N SER A 442 -21.40 -1.61 -12.44
CA SER A 442 -21.37 -0.28 -13.07
C SER A 442 -20.36 -0.21 -14.22
N ALA A 443 -19.19 -0.85 -14.08
CA ALA A 443 -18.20 -0.92 -15.16
C ALA A 443 -18.68 -1.81 -16.32
N ALA A 444 -19.35 -2.93 -16.05
CA ALA A 444 -19.93 -3.79 -17.07
C ALA A 444 -21.05 -3.09 -17.86
N VAL A 445 -21.92 -2.36 -17.17
CA VAL A 445 -23.02 -1.58 -17.79
C VAL A 445 -22.47 -0.51 -18.74
N ARG A 446 -21.38 0.20 -18.37
CA ARG A 446 -20.75 1.17 -19.27
C ARG A 446 -20.20 0.56 -20.55
N ASN A 447 -19.80 -0.70 -20.50
CA ASN A 447 -19.27 -1.45 -21.64
C ASN A 447 -20.31 -2.36 -22.32
N ALA A 448 -21.57 -2.33 -21.90
CA ALA A 448 -22.63 -3.26 -22.29
C ALA A 448 -22.87 -3.33 -23.79
N ASP A 449 -22.74 -2.22 -24.52
CA ASP A 449 -22.97 -2.12 -25.97
C ASP A 449 -21.71 -2.41 -26.82
N ARG A 450 -20.55 -2.65 -26.19
CA ARG A 450 -19.32 -3.03 -26.88
C ARG A 450 -19.35 -4.49 -27.33
N ASN A 451 -18.52 -4.84 -28.29
CA ASN A 451 -18.43 -6.19 -28.82
C ASN A 451 -17.59 -7.12 -27.92
N ILE A 452 -17.65 -8.43 -28.20
CA ILE A 452 -16.97 -9.51 -27.47
C ILE A 452 -15.42 -9.42 -27.45
N ASP A 453 -14.83 -8.54 -28.25
CA ASP A 453 -13.38 -8.26 -28.26
C ASP A 453 -12.96 -7.13 -27.32
N ALA A 454 -13.91 -6.48 -26.64
CA ALA A 454 -13.64 -5.41 -25.71
C ALA A 454 -13.20 -5.94 -24.34
N LEU A 455 -12.29 -5.21 -23.70
CA LEU A 455 -11.90 -5.38 -22.31
C LEU A 455 -12.35 -4.14 -21.51
N VAL A 456 -12.58 -4.30 -20.23
CA VAL A 456 -12.91 -3.18 -19.33
C VAL A 456 -11.63 -2.56 -18.80
N PRO A 457 -11.30 -1.31 -19.16
CA PRO A 457 -10.10 -0.64 -18.65
C PRO A 457 -10.28 -0.19 -17.19
N MET A 458 -9.17 -0.03 -16.48
CA MET A 458 -9.20 0.30 -15.04
C MET A 458 -9.90 1.63 -14.72
N TYR A 459 -9.82 2.63 -15.59
CA TYR A 459 -10.47 3.94 -15.38
C TYR A 459 -12.00 3.88 -15.32
N ASP A 460 -12.63 2.80 -15.84
CA ASP A 460 -14.08 2.61 -15.79
C ASP A 460 -14.61 2.29 -14.38
N PHE A 461 -13.72 1.94 -13.45
CA PHE A 461 -14.07 1.77 -12.06
C PHE A 461 -14.07 3.07 -11.25
N TYR A 462 -13.47 4.15 -11.77
CA TYR A 462 -13.37 5.43 -11.06
C TYR A 462 -14.73 5.97 -10.58
N PRO A 463 -15.82 6.00 -11.38
CA PRO A 463 -17.10 6.54 -10.92
C PRO A 463 -17.72 5.79 -9.74
N SER A 464 -17.37 4.53 -9.53
CA SER A 464 -17.84 3.76 -8.37
C SER A 464 -17.08 4.12 -7.09
N ILE A 465 -15.88 4.67 -7.24
CA ILE A 465 -15.00 5.08 -6.13
C ILE A 465 -15.15 6.57 -5.83
N GLU A 466 -15.50 7.38 -6.83
CA GLU A 466 -15.61 8.84 -6.75
C GLU A 466 -16.46 9.32 -5.58
N SER A 467 -17.55 8.62 -5.27
CA SER A 467 -18.48 9.00 -4.19
C SER A 467 -17.89 8.89 -2.78
N PHE A 468 -16.77 8.17 -2.60
CA PHE A 468 -16.09 7.98 -1.30
C PHE A 468 -14.94 8.95 -1.09
N ILE A 469 -14.49 9.63 -2.14
CA ILE A 469 -13.28 10.44 -2.12
C ILE A 469 -13.62 11.84 -1.66
N ASP A 470 -12.76 12.38 -0.78
CA ASP A 470 -12.84 13.78 -0.38
C ASP A 470 -12.79 14.70 -1.61
N THR A 471 -13.62 15.77 -1.58
CA THR A 471 -13.73 16.73 -2.67
C THR A 471 -12.37 17.37 -3.02
N SER A 472 -11.51 17.59 -2.02
CA SER A 472 -10.17 18.15 -2.23
C SER A 472 -9.27 17.22 -3.05
N ALA A 473 -9.34 15.91 -2.81
CA ALA A 473 -8.53 14.92 -3.50
C ALA A 473 -8.95 14.68 -4.96
N LYS A 474 -10.27 14.74 -5.26
CA LYS A 474 -10.81 14.50 -6.61
C LYS A 474 -10.94 15.74 -7.48
N ARG A 475 -10.85 16.94 -6.92
CA ARG A 475 -11.09 18.22 -7.62
C ARG A 475 -10.27 18.36 -8.90
N SER A 476 -9.01 17.90 -8.91
CA SER A 476 -8.15 17.91 -10.09
C SER A 476 -8.73 17.08 -11.25
N ILE A 477 -9.43 15.98 -10.93
CA ILE A 477 -10.08 15.12 -11.93
C ILE A 477 -11.38 15.75 -12.42
N ASP A 478 -12.14 16.37 -11.51
CA ASP A 478 -13.43 17.03 -11.82
C ASP A 478 -13.23 18.28 -12.72
N GLU A 479 -12.11 18.99 -12.55
CA GLU A 479 -11.75 20.16 -13.35
C GLU A 479 -11.10 19.81 -14.70
N ALA A 480 -10.46 18.64 -14.82
CA ALA A 480 -9.71 18.22 -16.00
C ALA A 480 -10.54 18.23 -17.32
N PRO A 481 -11.83 17.79 -17.36
CA PRO A 481 -12.63 17.82 -18.57
C PRO A 481 -12.88 19.23 -19.13
N SER A 482 -12.79 20.26 -18.30
CA SER A 482 -12.98 21.66 -18.68
C SER A 482 -11.68 22.33 -19.16
N ASN A 483 -10.55 21.65 -19.09
CA ASN A 483 -9.26 22.18 -19.52
C ASN A 483 -9.08 22.00 -21.04
N PRO A 484 -9.00 23.09 -21.83
CA PRO A 484 -8.89 23.01 -23.29
C PRO A 484 -7.55 22.41 -23.78
N SER A 485 -6.55 22.30 -22.91
CA SER A 485 -5.24 21.70 -23.22
C SER A 485 -5.21 20.19 -23.04
N LEU A 486 -6.32 19.58 -22.59
CA LEU A 486 -6.42 18.16 -22.35
C LEU A 486 -7.41 17.50 -23.31
N GLU A 487 -7.10 16.28 -23.70
CA GLU A 487 -7.99 15.42 -24.46
C GLU A 487 -8.85 14.54 -23.52
N SER A 488 -9.93 13.98 -24.05
CA SER A 488 -10.79 13.07 -23.27
C SER A 488 -10.03 11.85 -22.72
N TYR A 489 -9.04 11.37 -23.46
CA TYR A 489 -8.19 10.26 -23.04
C TYR A 489 -7.26 10.63 -21.88
N ASP A 490 -6.79 11.88 -21.82
CA ASP A 490 -5.97 12.35 -20.71
C ASP A 490 -6.71 12.26 -19.36
N VAL A 491 -8.01 12.57 -19.39
CA VAL A 491 -8.88 12.46 -18.21
C VAL A 491 -9.07 10.98 -17.81
N GLN A 492 -9.19 10.07 -18.77
CA GLN A 492 -9.28 8.64 -18.51
C GLN A 492 -7.98 8.12 -17.88
N LEU A 493 -6.84 8.47 -18.43
CA LEU A 493 -5.53 8.11 -17.89
C LEU A 493 -5.32 8.69 -16.49
N LEU A 494 -5.75 9.94 -16.26
CA LEU A 494 -5.69 10.58 -14.95
C LEU A 494 -6.51 9.83 -13.90
N LYS A 495 -7.69 9.33 -14.26
CA LYS A 495 -8.52 8.46 -13.41
C LYS A 495 -7.81 7.14 -13.06
N ALA A 496 -7.17 6.51 -14.04
CA ALA A 496 -6.40 5.28 -13.82
C ALA A 496 -5.22 5.53 -12.85
N LEU A 497 -4.45 6.60 -13.05
CA LEU A 497 -3.36 7.00 -12.16
C LEU A 497 -3.84 7.32 -10.74
N PHE A 498 -4.99 7.95 -10.62
CA PHE A 498 -5.60 8.22 -9.31
C PHE A 498 -5.92 6.92 -8.56
N LEU A 499 -6.48 5.92 -9.23
CA LEU A 499 -6.82 4.65 -8.60
C LEU A 499 -5.60 3.91 -8.06
N ILE A 500 -4.51 3.86 -8.84
CA ILE A 500 -3.29 3.17 -8.43
C ILE A 500 -2.40 3.97 -7.46
N ARG A 501 -2.68 5.27 -7.28
CA ARG A 501 -1.98 6.12 -6.30
C ARG A 501 -1.98 5.54 -4.89
N TYR A 502 -3.08 4.88 -4.50
CA TYR A 502 -3.27 4.33 -3.17
C TYR A 502 -2.58 2.97 -2.96
N ILE A 503 -1.96 2.43 -4.00
CA ILE A 503 -1.34 1.09 -4.00
C ILE A 503 0.02 1.09 -4.74
N PRO A 504 0.94 2.02 -4.42
CA PRO A 504 2.20 2.21 -5.15
C PRO A 504 3.12 0.99 -5.07
N ASP A 505 3.04 0.22 -3.97
CA ASP A 505 3.83 -0.99 -3.76
C ASP A 505 3.33 -2.18 -4.60
N ILE A 506 2.09 -2.12 -5.08
CA ILE A 506 1.47 -3.21 -5.85
C ILE A 506 1.64 -3.00 -7.34
N VAL A 507 1.38 -1.80 -7.84
CA VAL A 507 1.51 -1.46 -9.26
C VAL A 507 2.44 -0.26 -9.43
N LYS A 508 3.58 -0.50 -10.09
CA LYS A 508 4.47 0.59 -10.51
C LYS A 508 3.86 1.34 -11.68
N PRO A 509 3.63 2.65 -11.56
CA PRO A 509 2.95 3.46 -12.59
C PRO A 509 3.90 3.87 -13.73
N ASN A 510 4.52 2.89 -14.39
CA ASN A 510 5.29 3.07 -15.63
C ASN A 510 4.38 2.96 -16.86
N VAL A 511 4.87 3.36 -18.04
CA VAL A 511 4.09 3.37 -19.29
C VAL A 511 3.60 1.97 -19.66
N ASP A 512 4.40 0.92 -19.42
CA ASP A 512 4.04 -0.46 -19.71
C ASP A 512 2.84 -0.92 -18.88
N ASN A 513 2.87 -0.68 -17.58
CA ASN A 513 1.80 -1.05 -16.67
C ASN A 513 0.54 -0.18 -16.88
N LEU A 514 0.72 1.09 -17.20
CA LEU A 514 -0.40 1.96 -17.57
C LEU A 514 -1.07 1.47 -18.87
N ALA A 515 -0.32 0.96 -19.83
CA ALA A 515 -0.89 0.36 -21.04
C ALA A 515 -1.72 -0.88 -20.70
N THR A 516 -1.25 -1.74 -19.79
CA THR A 516 -2.00 -2.91 -19.30
C THR A 516 -3.29 -2.50 -18.56
N LEU A 517 -3.24 -1.45 -17.74
CA LEU A 517 -4.42 -0.94 -17.01
C LEU A 517 -5.45 -0.26 -17.92
N CYS A 518 -5.00 0.35 -19.01
CA CYS A 518 -5.84 1.14 -19.91
C CYS A 518 -6.23 0.40 -21.19
N VAL A 519 -5.78 -0.85 -21.39
CA VAL A 519 -6.17 -1.63 -22.58
C VAL A 519 -7.67 -1.88 -22.54
N ASP A 520 -8.33 -1.57 -23.68
CA ASP A 520 -9.78 -1.65 -23.80
C ASP A 520 -10.25 -2.60 -24.90
N GLN A 521 -9.32 -3.19 -25.66
CA GLN A 521 -9.60 -4.19 -26.70
C GLN A 521 -8.53 -5.28 -26.71
N ILE A 522 -8.93 -6.51 -27.00
CA ILE A 522 -8.02 -7.67 -27.07
C ILE A 522 -6.95 -7.45 -28.14
N ASP A 523 -7.34 -6.96 -29.32
CA ASP A 523 -6.47 -6.77 -30.48
C ASP A 523 -5.85 -5.35 -30.54
N ALA A 524 -5.81 -4.62 -29.43
CA ALA A 524 -5.22 -3.28 -29.41
C ALA A 524 -3.72 -3.31 -29.78
N ASP A 525 -3.30 -2.36 -30.65
CA ASP A 525 -1.88 -2.14 -30.89
C ASP A 525 -1.22 -1.56 -29.63
N LYS A 526 -0.54 -2.43 -28.87
CA LYS A 526 0.10 -2.05 -27.60
C LYS A 526 1.17 -0.98 -27.77
N LEU A 527 1.86 -0.93 -28.92
CA LEU A 527 2.87 0.10 -29.20
C LEU A 527 2.21 1.45 -29.46
N ALA A 528 1.12 1.47 -30.22
CA ALA A 528 0.34 2.68 -30.45
C ALA A 528 -0.28 3.18 -29.15
N LEU A 529 -0.80 2.28 -28.31
CA LEU A 529 -1.34 2.62 -26.98
C LEU A 529 -0.27 3.22 -26.08
N LYS A 530 0.93 2.66 -26.01
CA LYS A 530 2.05 3.21 -25.24
C LYS A 530 2.45 4.62 -25.71
N ARG A 531 2.50 4.85 -27.01
CA ARG A 531 2.76 6.20 -27.55
C ARG A 531 1.69 7.19 -27.14
N LYS A 532 0.41 6.80 -27.29
CA LYS A 532 -0.73 7.63 -26.86
C LYS A 532 -0.66 7.95 -25.37
N ILE A 533 -0.32 6.97 -24.51
CA ILE A 533 -0.12 7.18 -23.07
C ILE A 533 1.03 8.15 -22.82
N GLN A 534 2.16 8.00 -23.51
CA GLN A 534 3.32 8.89 -23.34
C GLN A 534 2.99 10.35 -23.73
N GLU A 535 2.26 10.56 -24.81
CA GLU A 535 1.78 11.88 -25.24
C GLU A 535 0.81 12.47 -24.20
N SER A 536 -0.13 11.67 -23.74
CA SER A 536 -1.09 12.04 -22.70
C SER A 536 -0.39 12.42 -21.39
N LEU A 537 0.58 11.61 -20.93
CA LEU A 537 1.38 11.91 -19.74
C LEU A 537 2.15 13.20 -19.87
N THR A 538 2.68 13.51 -21.08
CA THR A 538 3.37 14.77 -21.34
C THR A 538 2.43 15.96 -21.20
N ARG A 539 1.19 15.89 -21.74
CA ARG A 539 0.17 16.94 -21.56
C ARG A 539 -0.22 17.11 -20.10
N LEU A 540 -0.44 16.00 -19.40
CA LEU A 540 -0.79 16.00 -17.96
C LEU A 540 0.33 16.58 -17.09
N GLU A 541 1.60 16.29 -17.40
CA GLU A 541 2.77 16.86 -16.73
C GLU A 541 2.87 18.37 -16.94
N GLN A 542 2.66 18.86 -18.17
CA GLN A 542 2.62 20.29 -18.50
C GLN A 542 1.54 21.02 -17.70
N GLN A 543 0.40 20.39 -17.48
CA GLN A 543 -0.71 20.91 -16.65
C GLN A 543 -0.51 20.67 -15.16
N ARG A 544 0.61 20.07 -14.76
CA ARG A 544 0.93 19.73 -13.36
C ARG A 544 -0.12 18.88 -12.67
N LEU A 545 -0.81 18.02 -13.41
CA LEU A 545 -1.77 17.06 -12.88
C LEU A 545 -1.10 15.77 -12.46
N VAL A 546 0.06 15.50 -13.04
CA VAL A 546 0.93 14.38 -12.70
C VAL A 546 2.36 14.85 -12.48
N SER A 547 3.13 14.09 -11.72
CA SER A 547 4.57 14.23 -11.57
C SER A 547 5.28 13.00 -12.07
N ARG A 548 6.52 13.17 -12.52
CA ARG A 548 7.40 12.10 -12.96
C ARG A 548 8.55 11.90 -11.98
N ASN A 549 8.83 10.64 -11.64
CA ASN A 549 10.01 10.25 -10.87
C ASN A 549 10.71 9.07 -11.57
N GLY A 550 11.75 9.35 -12.35
CA GLY A 550 12.36 8.36 -13.25
C GLY A 550 11.38 7.94 -14.36
N ASP A 551 11.05 6.64 -14.42
CA ASP A 551 10.06 6.09 -15.36
C ASP A 551 8.66 5.96 -14.78
N LEU A 552 8.46 6.38 -13.53
CA LEU A 552 7.19 6.30 -12.83
C LEU A 552 6.43 7.63 -12.86
N TRP A 553 5.09 7.55 -12.96
CA TRP A 553 4.18 8.67 -13.09
C TRP A 553 3.16 8.67 -11.96
N PHE A 554 3.03 9.78 -11.26
CA PHE A 554 2.19 9.90 -10.07
C PHE A 554 1.14 10.98 -10.24
N PHE A 555 -0.10 10.67 -9.86
CA PHE A 555 -1.17 11.65 -9.74
C PHE A 555 -0.88 12.67 -8.64
N LEU A 556 -1.16 13.95 -8.87
CA LEU A 556 -1.00 15.02 -7.88
C LEU A 556 -2.36 15.53 -7.37
N THR A 557 -2.54 15.56 -6.05
CA THR A 557 -3.65 16.30 -5.42
C THR A 557 -3.45 17.81 -5.58
N ASN A 558 -4.47 18.60 -5.24
CA ASN A 558 -4.36 20.06 -5.34
C ASN A 558 -3.24 20.63 -4.45
N GLU A 559 -3.13 20.14 -3.21
CA GLU A 559 -2.06 20.54 -2.30
C GLU A 559 -0.67 20.18 -2.86
N GLU A 560 -0.52 19.00 -3.44
CA GLU A 560 0.74 18.58 -4.09
C GLU A 560 1.03 19.37 -5.35
N ARG A 561 0.01 19.75 -6.11
CA ARG A 561 0.15 20.64 -7.27
C ARG A 561 0.63 22.03 -6.86
N ASP A 562 0.09 22.58 -5.78
CA ASP A 562 0.53 23.88 -5.26
C ASP A 562 1.99 23.82 -4.82
N VAL A 563 2.39 22.75 -4.09
CA VAL A 563 3.79 22.50 -3.73
C VAL A 563 4.68 22.34 -4.97
N ALA A 564 4.25 21.56 -5.96
CA ALA A 564 5.00 21.37 -7.21
C ALA A 564 5.14 22.68 -8.00
N ARG A 565 4.13 23.56 -7.95
CA ARG A 565 4.19 24.89 -8.55
C ARG A 565 5.21 25.78 -7.84
N GLU A 566 5.19 25.77 -6.51
CA GLU A 566 6.15 26.54 -5.71
C GLU A 566 7.58 26.05 -5.89
N ILE A 567 7.81 24.72 -5.91
CA ILE A 567 9.11 24.13 -6.23
C ILE A 567 9.57 24.58 -7.63
N GLY A 568 8.69 24.55 -8.62
CA GLY A 568 9.00 24.96 -9.99
C GLY A 568 9.34 26.47 -10.14
N HIS A 569 8.96 27.30 -9.16
CA HIS A 569 9.33 28.72 -9.12
C HIS A 569 10.66 29.00 -8.40
N VAL A 570 11.30 27.96 -7.84
CA VAL A 570 12.61 28.11 -7.20
C VAL A 570 13.66 28.27 -8.28
N ASP A 571 14.32 29.44 -8.32
CA ASP A 571 15.42 29.70 -9.25
C ASP A 571 16.67 28.91 -8.85
N VAL A 572 17.26 28.24 -9.82
CA VAL A 572 18.56 27.55 -9.71
C VAL A 572 19.51 28.13 -10.75
N SER A 573 20.56 28.76 -10.25
CA SER A 573 21.58 29.33 -11.11
C SER A 573 22.46 28.28 -11.77
N SER A 574 23.09 28.60 -12.90
CA SER A 574 24.08 27.75 -13.56
C SER A 574 25.25 27.39 -12.65
N VAL A 575 25.67 28.31 -11.79
CA VAL A 575 26.75 28.11 -10.82
C VAL A 575 26.37 27.03 -9.78
N GLU A 576 25.13 27.07 -9.30
CA GLU A 576 24.64 26.04 -8.34
C GLU A 576 24.54 24.67 -9.01
N LYS A 577 24.08 24.61 -10.27
CA LYS A 577 24.06 23.35 -11.04
C LYS A 577 25.46 22.79 -11.23
N SER A 578 26.42 23.61 -11.65
CA SER A 578 27.82 23.20 -11.84
C SER A 578 28.45 22.74 -10.53
N ARG A 579 28.14 23.40 -9.42
CA ARG A 579 28.63 23.01 -8.10
C ARG A 579 28.07 21.62 -7.71
N LEU A 580 26.75 21.42 -7.83
CA LEU A 580 26.12 20.13 -7.52
C LEU A 580 26.70 19.02 -8.42
N LEU A 581 26.86 19.31 -9.71
CA LEU A 581 27.43 18.35 -10.67
C LEU A 581 28.85 17.95 -10.27
N GLY A 582 29.68 18.91 -9.87
CA GLY A 582 31.02 18.66 -9.37
C GLY A 582 31.04 17.88 -8.06
N GLU A 583 30.10 18.15 -7.15
CA GLU A 583 29.95 17.38 -5.90
C GLU A 583 29.59 15.92 -6.22
N LEU A 584 28.59 15.68 -7.09
CA LEU A 584 28.18 14.32 -7.49
C LEU A 584 29.31 13.56 -8.19
N ILE A 585 30.02 14.21 -9.12
CA ILE A 585 31.10 13.54 -9.88
C ILE A 585 32.34 13.34 -9.00
N PHE A 586 32.91 14.40 -8.43
CA PHE A 586 34.21 14.32 -7.78
C PHE A 586 34.17 13.77 -6.35
N GLU A 587 33.10 14.03 -5.60
CA GLU A 587 33.03 13.58 -4.21
C GLU A 587 32.27 12.26 -4.05
N GLU A 588 31.13 12.08 -4.74
CA GLU A 588 30.31 10.88 -4.58
C GLU A 588 30.78 9.73 -5.51
N ILE A 589 30.92 9.98 -6.82
CA ILE A 589 31.29 8.95 -7.80
C ILE A 589 32.79 8.60 -7.70
N LEU A 590 33.66 9.62 -7.59
CA LEU A 590 35.12 9.45 -7.56
C LEU A 590 35.70 9.42 -6.14
N GLY A 591 34.84 9.49 -5.10
CA GLY A 591 35.25 9.36 -3.69
C GLY A 591 36.22 10.43 -3.23
N GLY A 592 36.16 11.64 -3.78
CA GLY A 592 37.06 12.75 -3.39
C GLY A 592 38.51 12.60 -3.86
N MET A 593 38.77 11.76 -4.85
CA MET A 593 40.10 11.43 -5.36
C MET A 593 40.90 12.70 -5.75
N THR A 594 42.00 12.95 -5.07
CA THR A 594 42.97 14.05 -5.35
C THR A 594 44.33 13.55 -5.80
N LYS A 595 44.60 12.26 -5.65
CA LYS A 595 45.88 11.60 -5.97
C LYS A 595 45.61 10.35 -6.75
N ILE A 596 46.48 10.09 -7.72
CA ILE A 596 46.48 8.82 -8.48
C ILE A 596 47.81 8.12 -8.24
N ARG A 597 47.76 6.85 -7.94
CA ARG A 597 48.91 5.98 -7.79
C ARG A 597 49.33 5.44 -9.13
N HIS A 598 50.55 5.80 -9.59
CA HIS A 598 51.07 5.31 -10.84
C HIS A 598 51.36 3.81 -10.75
N ARG A 599 50.88 3.05 -11.73
CA ARG A 599 50.89 1.54 -11.70
C ARG A 599 52.29 0.95 -11.64
N ASP A 600 53.24 1.46 -12.46
CA ASP A 600 54.57 0.91 -12.56
C ASP A 600 55.45 1.38 -11.41
N THR A 601 55.42 2.65 -11.07
CA THR A 601 56.31 3.25 -10.13
C THR A 601 55.82 3.29 -8.67
N LYS A 602 54.53 2.99 -8.46
CA LYS A 602 53.85 3.05 -7.15
C LYS A 602 53.93 4.41 -6.47
N GLY A 603 54.37 5.46 -7.17
CA GLY A 603 54.36 6.85 -6.68
C GLY A 603 52.98 7.44 -6.76
N ASP A 604 52.64 8.30 -5.77
CA ASP A 604 51.35 9.02 -5.72
C ASP A 604 51.52 10.40 -6.35
N TYR A 605 50.69 10.73 -7.33
CA TYR A 605 50.69 12.00 -8.05
C TYR A 605 49.43 12.78 -7.80
N GLU A 606 49.58 14.00 -7.34
CA GLU A 606 48.47 14.94 -7.14
C GLU A 606 48.03 15.53 -8.48
N ILE A 607 46.70 15.69 -8.65
CA ILE A 607 46.12 16.17 -9.89
C ILE A 607 45.11 17.27 -9.63
N ASN A 608 45.11 18.28 -10.50
CA ASN A 608 44.05 19.27 -10.57
C ASN A 608 42.82 18.64 -11.22
N ARG A 609 41.67 18.91 -10.66
CA ARG A 609 40.35 18.47 -11.16
C ARG A 609 39.66 19.66 -11.80
N LEU A 610 39.23 19.52 -13.04
CA LEU A 610 38.51 20.58 -13.78
C LEU A 610 37.14 20.03 -14.21
N LEU A 611 36.11 20.86 -14.13
CA LEU A 611 34.77 20.59 -14.62
C LEU A 611 34.44 21.72 -15.62
N ASP A 612 34.11 21.33 -16.85
CA ASP A 612 33.70 22.27 -17.92
C ASP A 612 34.65 23.47 -18.07
N GLY A 613 35.98 23.25 -17.93
CA GLY A 613 37.01 24.24 -18.00
C GLY A 613 37.32 25.00 -16.70
N ALA A 614 36.47 24.89 -15.69
CA ALA A 614 36.66 25.54 -14.38
C ALA A 614 37.35 24.60 -13.40
N PRO A 615 38.32 25.05 -12.57
CA PRO A 615 38.96 24.23 -11.56
C PRO A 615 37.96 23.88 -10.45
N TRP A 616 37.92 22.59 -10.09
CA TRP A 616 37.19 22.09 -8.93
C TRP A 616 38.04 22.17 -7.68
N LYS A 617 37.72 23.09 -6.75
CA LYS A 617 38.57 23.49 -5.63
C LYS A 617 39.91 24.07 -6.09
N ASN A 618 40.99 23.99 -5.30
CA ASN A 618 42.28 24.61 -5.64
C ASN A 618 43.02 23.80 -6.73
N ALA A 619 43.59 24.52 -7.68
CA ALA A 619 44.41 24.00 -8.76
C ALA A 619 45.86 24.52 -8.60
N SER A 620 46.76 23.70 -8.05
CA SER A 620 48.15 24.04 -7.78
C SER A 620 49.13 22.97 -8.26
N HIS A 621 48.65 21.94 -8.92
CA HIS A 621 49.49 20.80 -9.34
C HIS A 621 49.85 20.87 -10.83
N GLN A 622 50.93 20.17 -11.25
CA GLN A 622 51.42 20.16 -12.62
C GLN A 622 50.52 19.35 -13.55
N LEU A 623 49.87 18.28 -13.02
CA LEU A 623 48.99 17.42 -13.80
C LEU A 623 47.55 17.88 -13.66
N SER A 624 46.80 17.88 -14.74
CA SER A 624 45.39 18.26 -14.76
C SER A 624 44.52 17.16 -15.41
N PHE A 625 43.34 16.99 -14.85
CA PHE A 625 42.30 16.11 -15.38
C PHE A 625 41.01 16.91 -15.51
N GLU A 626 40.40 16.85 -16.66
CA GLU A 626 39.20 17.60 -17.00
C GLU A 626 38.06 16.68 -17.38
N ILE A 627 36.85 16.94 -16.84
CA ILE A 627 35.59 16.35 -17.27
C ILE A 627 34.78 17.43 -17.97
N VAL A 628 34.32 17.13 -19.20
CA VAL A 628 33.43 18.00 -19.96
C VAL A 628 32.06 17.33 -19.99
N THR A 629 31.07 18.00 -19.42
CA THR A 629 29.71 17.48 -19.25
C THR A 629 28.79 17.97 -20.37
N PRO A 630 27.65 17.29 -20.60
CA PRO A 630 26.64 17.76 -21.54
C PRO A 630 26.03 19.14 -21.22
N LEU A 631 26.28 19.69 -20.02
CA LEU A 631 25.83 21.02 -19.60
C LEU A 631 26.82 22.12 -19.86
N SER A 632 28.02 21.79 -20.38
CA SER A 632 29.01 22.78 -20.80
C SER A 632 28.54 23.52 -22.05
N ASP A 633 28.71 24.86 -22.08
CA ASP A 633 28.37 25.70 -23.24
C ASP A 633 29.12 25.26 -24.52
N ASP A 634 30.30 24.67 -24.34
CA ASP A 634 31.15 24.22 -25.43
C ASP A 634 30.86 22.76 -25.89
N TYR A 635 30.00 22.02 -25.18
CA TYR A 635 29.85 20.57 -25.36
C TYR A 635 29.48 20.17 -26.81
N GLU A 636 28.48 20.82 -27.40
CA GLU A 636 28.05 20.54 -28.77
C GLU A 636 29.12 20.87 -29.82
N SER A 637 29.91 21.91 -29.55
CA SER A 637 30.98 22.36 -30.44
C SER A 637 32.29 21.58 -30.27
N LEU A 638 32.43 20.79 -29.17
CA LEU A 638 33.61 20.02 -28.81
C LEU A 638 33.68 18.70 -29.58
N ASN A 639 34.02 18.78 -30.86
CA ASN A 639 34.30 17.60 -31.66
C ASN A 639 35.68 16.99 -31.31
N ASP A 640 36.03 15.83 -31.90
CA ASP A 640 37.28 15.12 -31.65
C ASP A 640 38.51 16.03 -31.89
N ALA A 641 38.52 16.84 -32.93
CA ALA A 641 39.66 17.69 -33.24
C ALA A 641 39.87 18.77 -32.15
N LYS A 642 38.83 19.39 -31.67
CA LYS A 642 38.90 20.37 -30.58
C LYS A 642 39.23 19.71 -29.23
N ALA A 643 38.68 18.53 -28.96
CA ALA A 643 38.99 17.76 -27.76
C ALA A 643 40.46 17.30 -27.71
N ILE A 644 41.03 16.90 -28.86
CA ILE A 644 42.44 16.60 -29.01
C ILE A 644 43.27 17.86 -28.70
N LEU A 645 42.93 19.00 -29.25
CA LEU A 645 43.64 20.27 -28.98
C LEU A 645 43.54 20.67 -27.50
N ARG A 646 42.36 20.58 -26.90
CA ARG A 646 42.14 20.91 -25.49
C ARG A 646 42.85 20.00 -24.52
N SER A 647 43.13 18.75 -24.92
CA SER A 647 43.82 17.75 -24.12
C SER A 647 45.35 17.77 -24.29
N ALA A 648 45.93 18.81 -24.95
CA ALA A 648 47.39 18.86 -25.26
C ALA A 648 48.27 18.82 -24.00
N ASP A 649 47.82 19.36 -22.90
CA ASP A 649 48.56 19.46 -21.62
C ASP A 649 47.86 18.68 -20.44
N ARG A 650 46.79 17.97 -20.72
CA ARG A 650 45.96 17.38 -19.67
C ARG A 650 45.31 16.07 -20.14
N ALA A 651 44.72 15.33 -19.17
CA ALA A 651 43.75 14.28 -19.44
C ALA A 651 42.34 14.90 -19.51
N LEU A 652 41.51 14.42 -20.45
CA LEU A 652 40.16 14.95 -20.69
C LEU A 652 39.20 13.78 -20.94
N ILE A 653 38.05 13.80 -20.27
CA ILE A 653 36.89 12.96 -20.62
C ILE A 653 35.78 13.87 -21.11
N ARG A 654 35.30 13.67 -22.33
CA ARG A 654 34.04 14.20 -22.83
C ARG A 654 32.96 13.19 -22.52
N MET A 655 32.10 13.49 -21.56
CA MET A 655 31.03 12.57 -21.15
C MET A 655 30.11 12.24 -22.33
N ALA A 656 29.52 11.06 -22.33
CA ALA A 656 28.47 10.72 -23.28
C ALA A 656 27.20 11.55 -23.02
N GLU A 657 26.40 11.77 -24.07
CA GLU A 657 25.11 12.42 -23.93
C GLU A 657 24.20 11.67 -22.95
N SER A 658 23.51 12.41 -22.10
CA SER A 658 22.55 11.89 -21.16
C SER A 658 21.25 12.65 -21.28
N ASN A 659 20.22 11.95 -21.75
CA ASN A 659 18.88 12.54 -21.90
C ASN A 659 18.34 13.01 -20.55
N ARG A 660 17.82 14.23 -20.48
CA ARG A 660 17.17 14.82 -19.31
C ARG A 660 18.07 15.13 -18.10
N LEU A 661 19.39 15.03 -18.21
CA LEU A 661 20.30 15.31 -17.09
C LEU A 661 20.05 16.70 -16.49
N ASP A 662 19.93 17.74 -17.35
CA ASP A 662 19.66 19.11 -16.87
C ASP A 662 18.32 19.23 -16.11
N ILE A 663 17.27 18.56 -16.62
CA ILE A 663 15.94 18.60 -16.02
C ILE A 663 15.97 17.93 -14.64
N GLU A 664 16.55 16.75 -14.53
CA GLU A 664 16.63 15.99 -13.28
C GLU A 664 17.53 16.71 -12.23
N LEU A 665 18.64 17.29 -12.68
CA LEU A 665 19.56 18.05 -11.83
C LEU A 665 18.88 19.34 -11.32
N ASN A 666 18.19 20.05 -12.21
CA ASN A 666 17.46 21.27 -11.86
C ASN A 666 16.36 20.97 -10.84
N LEU A 667 15.56 19.94 -11.10
CA LEU A 667 14.47 19.55 -10.20
C LEU A 667 14.99 19.06 -8.84
N TYR A 668 16.10 18.30 -8.84
CA TYR A 668 16.75 17.90 -7.60
C TYR A 668 17.10 19.10 -6.74
N GLN A 669 17.76 20.10 -7.33
CA GLN A 669 18.20 21.29 -6.63
C GLN A 669 17.03 22.19 -6.19
N GLN A 670 15.98 22.31 -7.02
CA GLN A 670 14.77 23.05 -6.67
C GLN A 670 14.09 22.47 -5.44
N ILE A 671 13.96 21.15 -5.37
CA ILE A 671 13.35 20.46 -4.23
C ILE A 671 14.18 20.66 -2.97
N GLU A 672 15.51 20.49 -3.01
CA GLU A 672 16.39 20.73 -1.84
C GLU A 672 16.25 22.16 -1.32
N LYS A 673 16.36 23.16 -2.21
CA LYS A 673 16.20 24.57 -1.83
C LYS A 673 14.82 24.89 -1.25
N TYR A 674 13.77 24.27 -1.78
CA TYR A 674 12.41 24.49 -1.27
C TYR A 674 12.23 23.88 0.11
N ILE A 675 12.71 22.65 0.33
CA ILE A 675 12.63 21.95 1.63
C ILE A 675 13.39 22.73 2.72
N ASP A 676 14.55 23.31 2.38
CA ASP A 676 15.36 24.09 3.30
C ASP A 676 14.83 25.53 3.52
N SER A 677 13.76 25.92 2.83
CA SER A 677 13.20 27.27 2.94
C SER A 677 12.46 27.51 4.26
N PRO A 678 12.40 28.76 4.76
CA PRO A 678 11.63 29.11 5.95
C PRO A 678 10.14 28.78 5.83
N LYS A 679 9.59 28.82 4.60
CA LYS A 679 8.20 28.48 4.31
C LYS A 679 7.91 27.00 4.56
N ALA A 680 8.80 26.12 4.14
CA ALA A 680 8.69 24.69 4.39
C ALA A 680 8.82 24.36 5.88
N SER A 681 9.73 25.03 6.58
CA SER A 681 9.96 24.82 8.03
C SER A 681 8.74 25.18 8.89
N SER A 682 7.98 26.22 8.48
CA SER A 682 6.77 26.69 9.19
C SER A 682 5.48 26.03 8.71
N ALA A 683 5.55 25.02 7.84
CA ALA A 683 4.41 24.40 7.20
C ALA A 683 3.49 23.66 8.20
N ALA A 684 2.18 23.63 7.90
CA ALA A 684 1.20 22.83 8.64
C ALA A 684 1.42 21.31 8.44
N ALA A 685 0.86 20.50 9.32
CA ALA A 685 1.07 19.05 9.33
C ALA A 685 0.79 18.34 7.98
N PRO A 686 -0.28 18.65 7.21
CA PRO A 686 -0.50 18.03 5.90
C PRO A 686 0.62 18.36 4.91
N LEU A 687 1.07 19.61 4.87
CA LEU A 687 2.15 20.05 3.98
C LEU A 687 3.49 19.41 4.37
N LYS A 688 3.76 19.25 5.67
CA LYS A 688 4.98 18.56 6.14
C LYS A 688 5.05 17.12 5.65
N ARG A 689 3.91 16.42 5.56
CA ARG A 689 3.85 15.07 5.00
C ARG A 689 4.22 15.05 3.51
N ILE A 690 3.63 15.97 2.72
CA ILE A 690 3.98 16.10 1.30
C ILE A 690 5.48 16.39 1.12
N LEU A 691 6.06 17.27 1.96
CA LEU A 691 7.49 17.57 1.90
C LEU A 691 8.37 16.38 2.28
N ALA A 692 7.95 15.55 3.23
CA ALA A 692 8.66 14.32 3.57
C ALA A 692 8.68 13.35 2.39
N ASP A 693 7.54 13.14 1.73
CA ASP A 693 7.43 12.30 0.52
C ASP A 693 8.34 12.85 -0.60
N ARG A 694 8.35 14.18 -0.82
CA ARG A 694 9.25 14.81 -1.81
C ARG A 694 10.72 14.65 -1.47
N LYS A 695 11.09 14.67 -0.19
CA LYS A 695 12.47 14.42 0.24
C LYS A 695 12.91 12.99 -0.04
N ASP A 696 12.04 12.02 0.20
CA ASP A 696 12.34 10.61 -0.10
C ASP A 696 12.47 10.37 -1.62
N GLU A 697 11.54 10.92 -2.42
CA GLU A 697 11.66 10.91 -3.89
C GLU A 697 12.96 11.57 -4.37
N ASN A 698 13.39 12.66 -3.73
CA ASN A 698 14.62 13.38 -4.09
C ASN A 698 15.89 12.59 -3.75
N ARG A 699 15.84 11.78 -2.69
CA ARG A 699 16.93 10.83 -2.37
C ARG A 699 17.09 9.77 -3.47
N GLU A 700 15.98 9.20 -3.96
CA GLU A 700 15.99 8.27 -5.08
C GLU A 700 16.48 8.93 -6.36
N ARG A 701 16.08 10.19 -6.62
CA ARG A 701 16.56 11.00 -7.75
C ARG A 701 18.07 11.18 -7.69
N LYS A 702 18.64 11.50 -6.52
CA LYS A 702 20.09 11.58 -6.34
C LYS A 702 20.81 10.30 -6.72
N ALA A 703 20.28 9.14 -6.29
CA ALA A 703 20.86 7.84 -6.64
C ALA A 703 20.85 7.59 -8.17
N ARG A 704 19.73 7.90 -8.84
CA ARG A 704 19.63 7.81 -10.30
C ARG A 704 20.57 8.78 -11.02
N LEU A 705 20.73 10.01 -10.54
CA LEU A 705 21.68 10.98 -11.08
C LEU A 705 23.13 10.46 -11.00
N ILE A 706 23.51 9.86 -9.87
CA ILE A 706 24.82 9.23 -9.70
C ILE A 706 25.03 8.09 -10.70
N GLU A 707 24.04 7.23 -10.90
CA GLU A 707 24.08 6.12 -11.86
C GLU A 707 24.18 6.64 -13.30
N GLN A 708 23.36 7.63 -13.68
CA GLN A 708 23.39 8.26 -15.01
C GLN A 708 24.74 8.92 -15.29
N LEU A 709 25.28 9.69 -14.33
CA LEU A 709 26.58 10.32 -14.45
C LEU A 709 27.71 9.30 -14.53
N SER A 710 27.67 8.23 -13.74
CA SER A 710 28.62 7.14 -13.79
C SER A 710 28.63 6.46 -15.17
N THR A 711 27.44 6.17 -15.71
CA THR A 711 27.27 5.58 -17.04
C THR A 711 27.78 6.51 -18.14
N ALA A 712 27.45 7.80 -18.05
CA ALA A 712 27.91 8.80 -19.03
C ALA A 712 29.44 9.02 -18.99
N LEU A 713 30.07 8.90 -17.82
CA LEU A 713 31.53 8.92 -17.67
C LEU A 713 32.18 7.71 -18.32
N VAL A 714 31.70 6.50 -18.04
CA VAL A 714 32.26 5.25 -18.58
C VAL A 714 32.15 5.19 -20.11
N ASN A 715 31.04 5.68 -20.65
CA ASN A 715 30.78 5.72 -22.10
C ASN A 715 31.37 6.97 -22.78
N GLY A 716 32.02 7.83 -22.02
CA GLY A 716 32.62 9.06 -22.54
C GLY A 716 33.88 8.83 -23.36
N ASP A 717 34.15 9.76 -24.27
CA ASP A 717 35.39 9.78 -25.05
C ASP A 717 36.57 10.29 -24.22
N CYS A 718 37.69 9.56 -24.27
CA CYS A 718 38.92 9.84 -23.51
C CYS A 718 40.00 10.46 -24.38
N TYR A 719 40.62 11.53 -23.89
CA TYR A 719 41.76 12.19 -24.58
C TYR A 719 42.86 12.53 -23.57
N ALA A 720 44.11 12.47 -24.03
CA ALA A 720 45.27 12.95 -23.24
C ALA A 720 46.42 13.27 -24.15
N LEU A 721 47.14 14.39 -23.83
CA LEU A 721 48.34 14.83 -24.55
C LEU A 721 48.14 14.90 -26.05
N GLY A 722 47.00 15.44 -26.48
CA GLY A 722 46.69 15.65 -27.89
C GLY A 722 46.34 14.36 -28.66
N GLN A 723 45.85 13.32 -28.00
CA GLN A 723 45.47 12.04 -28.62
C GLN A 723 44.15 11.52 -28.04
N LYS A 724 43.32 10.92 -28.88
CA LYS A 724 42.14 10.15 -28.49
C LYS A 724 42.58 8.74 -28.04
N LEU A 725 42.16 8.34 -26.87
CA LEU A 725 42.52 7.05 -26.26
C LEU A 725 41.31 6.13 -26.22
N PRO A 726 41.49 4.81 -26.34
CA PRO A 726 40.37 3.88 -26.20
C PRO A 726 39.91 3.85 -24.72
N SER A 727 38.62 4.00 -24.51
CA SER A 727 37.98 3.79 -23.17
C SER A 727 38.02 2.32 -22.84
N LYS A 728 38.63 1.92 -21.72
CA LYS A 728 38.81 0.53 -21.28
C LYS A 728 38.29 0.29 -19.85
N GLY A 729 37.99 1.35 -19.10
CA GLY A 729 37.58 1.23 -17.70
C GLY A 729 36.14 0.70 -17.55
N ALA A 730 35.92 -0.29 -16.70
CA ALA A 730 34.57 -0.80 -16.38
C ALA A 730 33.81 0.11 -15.38
N THR A 731 34.51 0.99 -14.68
CA THR A 731 33.95 1.96 -13.73
C THR A 731 34.59 3.34 -13.98
N PRO A 732 33.92 4.44 -13.58
CA PRO A 732 34.52 5.78 -13.70
C PRO A 732 35.92 5.89 -13.08
N SER A 733 36.11 5.35 -11.90
CA SER A 733 37.42 5.39 -11.20
C SER A 733 38.52 4.64 -11.96
N THR A 734 38.21 3.45 -12.52
CA THR A 734 39.19 2.69 -13.27
C THR A 734 39.53 3.36 -14.60
N GLN A 735 38.56 3.99 -15.24
CA GLN A 735 38.76 4.74 -16.48
C GLN A 735 39.66 5.96 -16.27
N ILE A 736 39.42 6.72 -15.22
CA ILE A 736 40.25 7.87 -14.85
C ILE A 736 41.66 7.41 -14.44
N ASP A 737 41.78 6.33 -13.65
CA ASP A 737 43.06 5.79 -13.27
C ASP A 737 43.90 5.42 -14.52
N GLU A 738 43.33 4.78 -15.53
CA GLU A 738 44.03 4.46 -16.77
C GLU A 738 44.44 5.70 -17.55
N LEU A 739 43.50 6.66 -17.67
CA LEU A 739 43.77 7.87 -18.43
C LEU A 739 44.84 8.74 -17.78
N VAL A 740 44.81 8.89 -16.45
CA VAL A 740 45.84 9.67 -15.72
C VAL A 740 47.14 8.93 -15.62
N ASN A 741 47.16 7.60 -15.51
CA ASN A 741 48.43 6.82 -15.62
C ASN A 741 49.10 7.00 -16.99
N TYR A 742 48.30 7.09 -18.07
CA TYR A 742 48.83 7.44 -19.40
C TYR A 742 49.41 8.86 -19.40
N LEU A 743 48.68 9.83 -18.82
CA LEU A 743 49.18 11.22 -18.68
C LEU A 743 50.49 11.27 -17.91
N ILE A 744 50.59 10.61 -16.74
CA ILE A 744 51.79 10.56 -15.91
C ILE A 744 52.99 10.00 -16.71
N SER A 745 52.77 8.83 -17.34
CA SER A 745 53.85 8.13 -18.05
C SER A 745 54.43 8.91 -19.23
N ASN A 746 53.62 9.73 -19.88
CA ASN A 746 54.02 10.49 -21.07
C ASN A 746 54.40 11.94 -20.77
N THR A 747 53.93 12.52 -19.66
CA THR A 747 54.41 13.85 -19.17
C THR A 747 55.79 13.69 -18.53
N TYR A 748 56.02 12.62 -17.80
CA TYR A 748 57.30 12.39 -17.15
C TYR A 748 58.11 11.35 -17.93
N THR A 749 58.65 11.77 -19.09
CA THR A 749 59.38 10.92 -20.04
C THR A 749 60.62 10.26 -19.44
N LYS A 750 61.25 10.87 -18.43
CA LYS A 750 62.38 10.36 -17.69
C LYS A 750 62.04 9.63 -16.37
N LEU A 751 60.71 9.38 -16.15
CA LEU A 751 60.17 8.70 -14.95
C LEU A 751 60.82 7.32 -14.74
N LYS A 752 61.09 6.59 -15.85
CA LYS A 752 61.69 5.24 -15.88
C LYS A 752 63.19 5.23 -15.53
N TYR A 753 63.86 6.35 -15.39
CA TYR A 753 65.24 6.42 -14.95
C TYR A 753 65.41 6.00 -13.49
N LEU A 754 64.35 6.27 -12.66
CA LEU A 754 64.24 5.80 -11.28
C LEU A 754 63.56 4.41 -11.29
N LYS A 755 64.27 3.35 -11.61
CA LYS A 755 63.73 1.98 -11.73
C LYS A 755 63.50 1.32 -10.38
N ILE A 756 64.49 1.44 -9.49
CA ILE A 756 64.50 0.81 -8.17
C ILE A 756 64.04 1.86 -7.15
N ARG A 757 62.94 1.61 -6.47
CA ARG A 757 62.41 2.42 -5.39
C ARG A 757 62.48 1.65 -4.10
N GLN A 758 62.83 2.33 -3.02
CA GLN A 758 62.89 1.72 -1.70
C GLN A 758 61.53 1.72 -1.01
N LEU A 759 61.24 0.70 -0.25
CA LEU A 759 59.98 0.63 0.55
C LEU A 759 60.01 1.70 1.63
N ASP A 760 61.16 1.96 2.21
CA ASP A 760 61.41 3.04 3.17
C ASP A 760 62.68 3.84 2.77
N PRO A 761 62.52 4.83 1.90
CA PRO A 761 63.67 5.66 1.44
C PRO A 761 64.39 6.36 2.60
N ILE A 762 63.71 6.72 3.68
CA ILE A 762 64.34 7.40 4.81
C ILE A 762 65.24 6.46 5.59
N ALA A 763 64.82 5.22 5.81
CA ALA A 763 65.68 4.20 6.45
C ALA A 763 66.89 3.88 5.59
N GLU A 764 66.72 3.79 4.23
CA GLU A 764 67.81 3.57 3.28
C GLU A 764 68.82 4.77 3.25
N ILE A 765 68.32 6.02 3.29
CA ILE A 765 69.16 7.20 3.40
C ILE A 765 70.07 7.14 4.66
N LYS A 766 69.49 6.78 5.82
CA LYS A 766 70.25 6.61 7.05
C LYS A 766 71.32 5.49 6.91
N ALA A 767 70.98 4.35 6.32
CA ALA A 767 71.87 3.24 6.07
C ALA A 767 73.02 3.64 5.15
N VAL A 768 72.74 4.34 4.03
CA VAL A 768 73.74 4.86 3.11
C VAL A 768 74.69 5.81 3.80
N LEU A 769 74.21 6.77 4.61
CA LEU A 769 75.01 7.78 5.32
C LEU A 769 75.83 7.21 6.49
N MET A 770 75.46 6.04 7.04
CA MET A 770 76.18 5.35 8.10
C MET A 770 77.14 4.27 7.60
N ALA A 771 77.20 3.98 6.30
CA ALA A 771 78.05 2.96 5.74
C ALA A 771 79.53 3.37 5.70
N ASP A 772 80.48 2.47 6.15
CA ASP A 772 81.88 2.73 6.15
C ASP A 772 82.55 2.77 4.76
N SER A 773 81.83 2.14 3.76
CA SER A 773 82.29 2.20 2.35
C SER A 773 81.12 1.90 1.40
N ILE A 774 81.15 2.54 0.20
CA ILE A 774 80.16 2.35 -0.86
C ILE A 774 80.16 0.93 -1.42
N GLY A 775 81.34 0.29 -1.44
CA GLY A 775 81.52 -1.09 -1.98
C GLY A 775 80.76 -2.17 -1.18
N GLN A 776 80.58 -1.96 0.14
CA GLN A 776 79.87 -2.86 1.02
C GLN A 776 78.32 -2.77 0.83
N HIS A 777 77.87 -1.57 0.51
CA HIS A 777 76.43 -1.37 0.27
C HIS A 777 76.01 -1.83 -1.15
N ALA A 778 76.84 -1.68 -2.14
CA ALA A 778 76.56 -2.18 -3.49
C ALA A 778 76.48 -3.72 -3.54
N LEU A 779 77.22 -4.42 -2.69
CA LEU A 779 77.18 -5.86 -2.54
C LEU A 779 75.88 -6.39 -1.88
N SER A 780 75.32 -5.60 -0.98
CA SER A 780 74.05 -5.96 -0.33
C SER A 780 72.80 -5.75 -1.23
N LEU A 781 72.95 -4.97 -2.30
CA LEU A 781 71.88 -4.66 -3.28
C LEU A 781 72.02 -5.47 -4.62
N GLY A 782 72.80 -6.54 -4.65
CA GLY A 782 72.95 -7.42 -5.82
C GLY A 782 73.82 -6.89 -6.93
N GLY A 783 74.78 -6.00 -6.62
CA GLY A 783 75.90 -5.67 -7.51
C GLY A 783 75.59 -4.64 -8.60
N GLU A 784 74.36 -4.13 -8.74
CA GLU A 784 73.99 -3.03 -9.64
C GLU A 784 74.00 -1.68 -8.90
N GLU A 785 74.64 -0.66 -9.48
CA GLU A 785 74.46 0.76 -9.04
C GLU A 785 72.93 1.08 -9.09
N GLY A 786 72.32 1.26 -7.93
CA GLY A 786 70.89 1.55 -7.86
C GLY A 786 70.55 2.79 -8.68
N ASN A 787 69.73 2.66 -9.72
CA ASN A 787 69.25 3.73 -10.59
C ASN A 787 70.35 4.54 -11.34
N PRO A 788 71.24 3.90 -12.15
CA PRO A 788 72.38 4.60 -12.79
C PRO A 788 71.97 5.74 -13.71
N LEU A 789 70.86 5.64 -14.42
CA LEU A 789 70.36 6.69 -15.28
C LEU A 789 69.88 7.91 -14.46
N ALA A 790 69.25 7.69 -13.32
CA ALA A 790 68.82 8.76 -12.42
C ALA A 790 70.02 9.45 -11.76
N LEU A 791 71.01 8.68 -11.33
CA LEU A 791 72.24 9.23 -10.78
C LEU A 791 72.98 10.07 -11.81
N ASN A 792 73.08 9.63 -13.08
CA ASN A 792 73.73 10.43 -14.13
C ASN A 792 73.02 11.74 -14.41
N GLU A 793 71.67 11.76 -14.55
CA GLU A 793 70.87 12.98 -14.71
C GLU A 793 71.12 13.95 -13.55
N MET A 794 71.17 13.45 -12.34
CA MET A 794 71.41 14.28 -11.16
C MET A 794 72.83 14.80 -11.12
N ARG A 795 73.83 14.01 -11.49
CA ARG A 795 75.25 14.35 -11.57
C ARG A 795 75.42 15.47 -12.61
N GLU A 796 74.93 15.33 -13.80
CA GLU A 796 74.96 16.36 -14.87
C GLU A 796 74.35 17.67 -14.42
N TYR A 797 73.20 17.62 -13.80
CA TYR A 797 72.54 18.81 -13.27
C TYR A 797 73.35 19.51 -12.20
N LEU A 798 73.85 18.78 -11.19
CA LEU A 798 74.65 19.35 -10.13
C LEU A 798 75.95 19.93 -10.62
N GLN A 799 76.69 19.28 -11.58
CA GLN A 799 77.88 19.82 -12.20
C GLN A 799 77.64 21.12 -12.95
N LEU A 800 76.58 21.14 -13.73
CA LEU A 800 76.21 22.36 -14.51
C LEU A 800 75.85 23.53 -13.58
N LYS A 801 75.11 23.30 -12.51
CA LYS A 801 74.63 24.34 -11.60
C LYS A 801 75.70 24.76 -10.61
N ALA A 802 76.57 23.84 -10.11
CA ALA A 802 77.62 24.12 -9.16
C ALA A 802 78.68 25.10 -9.73
N SER A 803 78.81 25.14 -11.10
CA SER A 803 79.67 26.12 -11.75
C SER A 803 79.13 27.57 -11.69
N GLN A 804 77.84 27.73 -11.34
CA GLN A 804 77.17 29.03 -11.33
C GLN A 804 76.80 29.55 -9.92
N SER A 805 76.39 28.67 -9.02
CA SER A 805 75.89 29.00 -7.68
C SER A 805 75.83 27.79 -6.76
N ARG A 806 75.65 28.07 -5.42
CA ARG A 806 75.24 26.96 -4.49
C ARG A 806 73.87 26.47 -4.86
N VAL A 807 73.68 25.16 -4.86
CA VAL A 807 72.43 24.47 -5.15
C VAL A 807 71.76 24.08 -3.86
N MET A 808 70.51 24.52 -3.65
CA MET A 808 69.76 24.17 -2.47
C MET A 808 69.13 22.78 -2.68
N LEU A 809 69.02 22.00 -1.61
CA LEU A 809 68.37 20.68 -1.65
C LEU A 809 66.91 20.75 -2.15
N SER A 810 66.18 21.81 -1.74
CA SER A 810 64.81 22.10 -2.22
C SER A 810 64.76 22.23 -3.72
N ASP A 811 65.71 22.97 -4.34
CA ASP A 811 65.76 23.18 -5.79
C ASP A 811 65.98 21.87 -6.58
N VAL A 812 66.77 20.96 -6.00
CA VAL A 812 67.00 19.64 -6.58
C VAL A 812 65.70 18.80 -6.50
N VAL A 813 65.05 18.77 -5.31
CA VAL A 813 63.80 18.04 -5.11
C VAL A 813 62.72 18.58 -6.01
N ASP A 814 62.48 19.89 -6.06
CA ASP A 814 61.50 20.54 -6.93
C ASP A 814 61.72 20.21 -8.40
N ARG A 815 63.01 20.30 -8.87
CA ARG A 815 63.35 20.01 -10.24
C ARG A 815 63.02 18.58 -10.65
N PHE A 816 63.49 17.60 -9.87
CA PHE A 816 63.33 16.19 -10.22
C PHE A 816 61.95 15.59 -9.84
N SER A 817 61.17 16.28 -9.02
CA SER A 817 59.74 16.02 -8.82
C SER A 817 58.87 16.54 -9.97
N GLY A 818 59.35 17.50 -10.73
CA GLY A 818 58.65 18.10 -11.91
C GLY A 818 58.99 17.37 -13.22
N ALA A 819 58.35 17.89 -14.33
CA ALA A 819 58.63 17.35 -15.68
C ALA A 819 60.07 17.69 -16.11
N PRO A 820 60.73 16.80 -16.83
CA PRO A 820 60.27 15.54 -17.38
C PRO A 820 60.56 14.31 -16.50
N TRP A 821 60.95 14.46 -15.23
CA TRP A 821 61.40 13.37 -14.35
C TRP A 821 60.23 12.79 -13.51
N GLY A 822 59.50 13.60 -12.71
CA GLY A 822 58.38 13.18 -11.93
C GLY A 822 58.71 12.13 -10.85
N TRP A 823 59.92 12.17 -10.28
CA TRP A 823 60.35 11.14 -9.33
C TRP A 823 59.66 11.29 -7.98
N LYS A 824 58.87 10.30 -7.60
CA LYS A 824 58.10 10.21 -6.34
C LYS A 824 58.37 8.85 -5.67
N PRO A 825 58.37 8.72 -4.32
CA PRO A 825 58.29 9.86 -3.37
C PRO A 825 59.55 10.74 -3.40
N GLU A 826 59.51 11.95 -2.95
CA GLU A 826 60.59 12.96 -2.98
C GLU A 826 61.87 12.48 -2.23
N TRP A 827 61.72 11.66 -1.22
CA TRP A 827 62.81 11.02 -0.49
C TRP A 827 63.72 10.11 -1.37
N GLU A 828 63.22 9.58 -2.47
CA GLU A 828 64.05 8.86 -3.45
C GLU A 828 65.07 9.81 -4.09
N ILE A 829 64.69 11.07 -4.34
CA ILE A 829 65.60 12.08 -4.88
C ILE A 829 66.69 12.39 -3.84
N VAL A 830 66.29 12.50 -2.57
CA VAL A 830 67.23 12.71 -1.47
C VAL A 830 68.16 11.53 -1.31
N LEU A 831 67.68 10.28 -1.53
CA LEU A 831 68.50 9.08 -1.49
C LEU A 831 69.57 9.11 -2.60
N LEU A 832 69.23 9.55 -3.82
CA LEU A 832 70.22 9.68 -4.90
C LEU A 832 71.30 10.70 -4.55
N ILE A 833 70.90 11.84 -3.93
CA ILE A 833 71.84 12.85 -3.42
C ILE A 833 72.76 12.26 -2.33
N ALA A 834 72.25 11.48 -1.38
CA ALA A 834 73.00 10.80 -0.35
C ALA A 834 74.03 9.82 -0.94
N ARG A 835 73.67 9.14 -2.00
CA ARG A 835 74.57 8.22 -2.75
C ARG A 835 75.69 8.99 -3.44
N LEU A 836 75.44 10.10 -4.12
CA LEU A 836 76.47 10.99 -4.72
C LEU A 836 77.38 11.62 -3.67
N PHE A 837 76.87 11.97 -2.52
CA PHE A 837 77.64 12.47 -1.42
C PHE A 837 78.59 11.38 -0.87
N MET A 838 78.12 10.17 -0.63
CA MET A 838 78.95 9.10 -0.11
C MET A 838 79.95 8.65 -1.16
N ALA A 839 79.68 8.82 -2.48
CA ALA A 839 80.56 8.57 -3.58
C ALA A 839 81.73 9.63 -3.66
N GLY A 840 81.61 10.70 -2.84
CA GLY A 840 82.59 11.78 -2.83
C GLY A 840 82.44 12.74 -4.01
N GLU A 841 81.37 12.65 -4.76
CA GLU A 841 81.13 13.48 -5.98
C GLU A 841 80.58 14.83 -5.66
N ILE A 842 79.94 14.98 -4.53
CA ILE A 842 79.34 16.25 -4.07
C ILE A 842 79.71 16.49 -2.58
N LYS A 843 79.69 17.76 -2.17
CA LYS A 843 79.89 18.20 -0.77
C LYS A 843 78.63 18.85 -0.23
N LEU A 844 78.12 18.43 0.92
CA LEU A 844 77.07 19.08 1.63
C LEU A 844 77.64 20.14 2.57
N VAL A 845 77.07 21.35 2.45
CA VAL A 845 77.55 22.55 3.22
C VAL A 845 76.43 23.17 4.00
#